data_77d05836d490b7c46bedd232bad8cbc9
#
_entry.id   77d05836d490b7c46bedd232bad8cbc9
#
_cell.length_a   1.000
_cell.length_b   1.000
_cell.length_c   1.000
_cell.angle_alpha   90.00
_cell.angle_beta   90.00
_cell.angle_gamma   90.00
#
_symmetry.space_group_name_H-M   'P 1'
#
loop_
_entity.id
_entity.type
_entity.pdbx_description
1 polymer ?
#
loop_
_entity_poly.entity_id
_entity_poly.type
_entity_poly.pdbx_seq_one_letter_code
_entity_poly.pdbx_strand_id
1 'polypeptide(L)'
;MQVSIKWLKDYIDFDWSAEELADRFTMAGVPVENVIRADEGLDHVVTGRIEEITPHPDSDHLQICQMNVGGKERIQIITGAQNVAQGQIVPVAMVGAHLPNGMHIKKGKLRGLPSNGMLCSAGELHLDLTKLTEEEKDGIYILPSDTPVGVPAKDVLGLDDVVLEFELTANRGDCFSVLGLVREIAVLTGNEPKWPVIRCEENDAAKTADLIQTGIEATDLCDRFSVRMVKNVKVAPSPEWMQQRLEGAGIRAINNVVDVTNFVMLELGQPMHAYDYDEITGHTLTARRAKAGENLHTLDDSSRVAKGEELVIADSEHPAGLAGIMGGLESEVTEKTTTVVFEAASFYGPSIRRTARACGLHSEASGRFERGVDVTNTPRALERACQLLQEMGACTVTQGIVDCYPQPKTPVTIDFTAAQINGRLGTELPGSRMVDILTKLGFVIEETGEGRYRATVPSWRNDCTYMEDLSEEVARIYGFDNIAGTTPFGRMMQGRQSARQTFIERIKQTLAALGMTEELSFSFTSTELFDKLRVPQESELRRAIPIMNPLTDEAPLVRTCLLTSIMENAVRNFSRKNMDLRLFDVAPVFYPKQLPLTELPEEKTKLVGLITGRRQEVGWNQGNEQVDFYDMKGIVEELFARLGISKYTVEAGEHFALHPGKTACFKKGREVIAVVGELHPEAAENFGIKQKVYLFEMDVETLMKYTAKNFHFESLPKYPAIARDLAMLVDEDVAAADIERVIAKHGGKHFTGVTLFDVYTGKQVAAGKKSLAFNLTFQSKDRTLKDEEADAAFQQILAAVEQQFHAELRA
;
A
#
# COMPACT_ATOMS: atom_id res chain seq x y z
N MET A 1 -7.91 -14.90 6.35
CA MET A 1 -8.49 -16.24 6.58
C MET A 1 -9.97 -16.10 6.83
N GLN A 2 -10.81 -16.91 6.18
CA GLN A 2 -12.26 -16.90 6.37
C GLN A 2 -12.69 -18.11 7.21
N VAL A 3 -13.61 -17.92 8.17
CA VAL A 3 -14.10 -18.99 9.03
C VAL A 3 -15.60 -18.81 9.33
N SER A 4 -16.35 -19.88 9.14
CA SER A 4 -17.78 -19.97 9.43
C SER A 4 -18.04 -19.96 10.94
N ILE A 5 -19.00 -19.16 11.39
CA ILE A 5 -19.45 -19.16 12.80
C ILE A 5 -20.09 -20.50 13.17
N LYS A 6 -20.80 -21.16 12.24
CA LYS A 6 -21.33 -22.50 12.47
C LYS A 6 -20.22 -23.49 12.75
N TRP A 7 -19.10 -23.42 12.02
CA TRP A 7 -17.95 -24.28 12.26
C TRP A 7 -17.30 -24.04 13.62
N LEU A 8 -17.16 -22.79 14.05
CA LEU A 8 -16.68 -22.46 15.39
C LEU A 8 -17.61 -23.05 16.48
N LYS A 9 -18.93 -22.97 16.27
CA LYS A 9 -19.94 -23.52 17.21
C LYS A 9 -19.95 -25.04 17.30
N ASP A 10 -19.40 -25.77 16.36
CA ASP A 10 -19.20 -27.21 16.49
C ASP A 10 -18.24 -27.54 17.64
N TYR A 11 -17.30 -26.64 17.95
CA TYR A 11 -16.24 -26.86 18.94
C TYR A 11 -16.40 -26.06 20.23
N ILE A 12 -17.19 -25.00 20.23
CA ILE A 12 -17.37 -24.20 21.46
C ILE A 12 -18.72 -23.48 21.46
N ASP A 13 -19.40 -23.51 22.59
CA ASP A 13 -20.67 -22.80 22.76
C ASP A 13 -20.45 -21.33 23.13
N PHE A 14 -21.15 -20.42 22.46
CA PHE A 14 -21.21 -19.00 22.77
C PHE A 14 -22.50 -18.37 22.22
N ASP A 15 -23.00 -17.33 22.92
CA ASP A 15 -24.28 -16.67 22.61
C ASP A 15 -24.10 -15.29 21.93
N TRP A 16 -22.86 -14.92 21.57
CA TRP A 16 -22.57 -13.63 20.95
C TRP A 16 -23.08 -13.57 19.51
N SER A 17 -23.52 -12.37 19.09
CA SER A 17 -23.77 -12.09 17.69
C SER A 17 -22.46 -12.13 16.89
N ALA A 18 -22.55 -12.15 15.56
CA ALA A 18 -21.37 -12.14 14.71
C ALA A 18 -20.53 -10.86 14.90
N GLU A 19 -21.22 -9.72 15.03
CA GLU A 19 -20.57 -8.42 15.27
C GLU A 19 -19.92 -8.37 16.64
N GLU A 20 -20.58 -8.85 17.68
CA GLU A 20 -20.01 -8.90 19.02
C GLU A 20 -18.80 -9.84 19.09
N LEU A 21 -18.85 -10.98 18.39
CA LEU A 21 -17.71 -11.90 18.28
C LEU A 21 -16.53 -11.25 17.54
N ALA A 22 -16.80 -10.55 16.43
CA ALA A 22 -15.80 -9.83 15.67
C ALA A 22 -15.11 -8.74 16.49
N ASP A 23 -15.88 -7.94 17.23
CA ASP A 23 -15.35 -6.91 18.13
C ASP A 23 -14.48 -7.51 19.22
N ARG A 24 -14.93 -8.60 19.87
CA ARG A 24 -14.16 -9.28 20.92
C ARG A 24 -12.86 -9.88 20.43
N PHE A 25 -12.85 -10.50 19.25
CA PHE A 25 -11.63 -10.97 18.61
C PHE A 25 -10.66 -9.82 18.33
N THR A 26 -11.16 -8.73 17.72
CA THR A 26 -10.35 -7.56 17.38
C THR A 26 -9.75 -6.93 18.65
N MET A 27 -10.53 -6.76 19.69
CA MET A 27 -10.06 -6.21 20.98
C MET A 27 -9.09 -7.14 21.70
N ALA A 28 -9.15 -8.45 21.44
CA ALA A 28 -8.19 -9.43 21.94
C ALA A 28 -6.94 -9.61 21.05
N GLY A 29 -6.73 -8.75 20.04
CA GLY A 29 -5.56 -8.77 19.18
C GLY A 29 -5.63 -9.78 18.04
N VAL A 30 -6.81 -10.25 17.67
CA VAL A 30 -7.09 -11.11 16.51
C VAL A 30 -8.06 -10.36 15.58
N PRO A 31 -7.56 -9.46 14.71
CA PRO A 31 -8.42 -8.55 13.94
C PRO A 31 -9.36 -9.27 12.99
N VAL A 32 -10.64 -8.88 13.01
CA VAL A 32 -11.66 -9.26 12.03
C VAL A 32 -11.85 -8.07 11.08
N GLU A 33 -11.62 -8.29 9.81
CA GLU A 33 -11.73 -7.26 8.78
C GLU A 33 -13.17 -7.12 8.28
N ASN A 34 -13.83 -8.26 8.03
CA ASN A 34 -15.19 -8.28 7.51
C ASN A 34 -16.06 -9.35 8.20
N VAL A 35 -17.34 -9.04 8.31
CA VAL A 35 -18.41 -9.98 8.67
C VAL A 35 -19.24 -10.23 7.42
N ILE A 36 -19.05 -11.38 6.79
CA ILE A 36 -19.67 -11.74 5.50
C ILE A 36 -20.95 -12.53 5.80
N ARG A 37 -22.07 -12.05 5.28
CA ARG A 37 -23.37 -12.68 5.43
C ARG A 37 -23.87 -13.18 4.08
N ALA A 38 -23.98 -14.50 3.95
CA ALA A 38 -24.54 -15.11 2.75
C ALA A 38 -26.07 -14.86 2.63
N ASP A 39 -26.73 -14.56 3.74
CA ASP A 39 -28.17 -14.29 3.82
C ASP A 39 -28.55 -12.80 3.63
N GLU A 40 -27.59 -11.94 3.32
CA GLU A 40 -27.86 -10.51 3.12
C GLU A 40 -28.86 -10.29 1.99
N GLY A 41 -29.97 -9.61 2.30
CA GLY A 41 -31.03 -9.38 1.32
C GLY A 41 -32.00 -10.57 1.10
N LEU A 42 -31.90 -11.65 1.88
CA LEU A 42 -32.83 -12.79 1.77
C LEU A 42 -33.94 -12.77 2.83
N ASP A 43 -34.06 -11.71 3.57
CA ASP A 43 -35.17 -11.51 4.49
C ASP A 43 -36.49 -11.46 3.72
N HIS A 44 -37.51 -12.19 4.22
CA HIS A 44 -38.80 -12.37 3.56
C HIS A 44 -38.75 -13.13 2.23
N VAL A 45 -37.71 -13.93 1.97
CA VAL A 45 -37.68 -14.94 0.92
C VAL A 45 -38.01 -16.31 1.55
N VAL A 46 -39.06 -16.95 1.07
CA VAL A 46 -39.53 -18.22 1.63
C VAL A 46 -39.66 -19.26 0.54
N THR A 47 -39.69 -20.54 0.90
CA THR A 47 -40.02 -21.62 -0.02
C THR A 47 -41.50 -21.64 -0.31
N GLY A 48 -41.89 -21.77 -1.58
CA GLY A 48 -43.28 -21.82 -1.99
C GLY A 48 -43.54 -22.91 -3.02
N ARG A 49 -44.68 -23.62 -2.92
CA ARG A 49 -45.10 -24.60 -3.92
C ARG A 49 -46.06 -23.95 -4.90
N ILE A 50 -45.85 -24.19 -6.17
CA ILE A 50 -46.75 -23.81 -7.26
C ILE A 50 -47.92 -24.80 -7.30
N GLU A 51 -49.11 -24.36 -6.85
CA GLU A 51 -50.28 -25.27 -6.81
C GLU A 51 -51.07 -25.22 -8.11
N GLU A 52 -51.12 -24.07 -8.78
CA GLU A 52 -51.85 -23.92 -10.04
C GLU A 52 -51.12 -22.92 -10.95
N ILE A 53 -51.08 -23.19 -12.22
CA ILE A 53 -50.53 -22.29 -13.24
C ILE A 53 -51.57 -22.08 -14.34
N THR A 54 -51.78 -20.81 -14.69
CA THR A 54 -52.66 -20.43 -15.82
C THR A 54 -52.00 -19.36 -16.69
N PRO A 55 -52.17 -19.42 -18.02
CA PRO A 55 -51.67 -18.35 -18.89
C PRO A 55 -52.31 -17.00 -18.54
N HIS A 56 -51.57 -15.90 -18.71
CA HIS A 56 -52.11 -14.53 -18.49
C HIS A 56 -53.02 -14.18 -19.66
N PRO A 57 -54.26 -13.66 -19.40
CA PRO A 57 -55.24 -13.42 -20.47
C PRO A 57 -54.77 -12.35 -21.48
N ASP A 58 -53.91 -11.43 -21.09
CA ASP A 58 -53.46 -10.31 -21.92
C ASP A 58 -51.98 -10.41 -22.27
N SER A 59 -51.35 -11.59 -22.22
CA SER A 59 -49.94 -11.75 -22.53
C SER A 59 -49.57 -13.18 -22.93
N ASP A 60 -48.82 -13.33 -24.01
CA ASP A 60 -48.35 -14.61 -24.53
C ASP A 60 -47.13 -15.16 -23.77
N HIS A 61 -46.53 -14.31 -22.89
CA HIS A 61 -45.28 -14.67 -22.18
C HIS A 61 -45.41 -14.69 -20.67
N LEU A 62 -46.56 -14.26 -20.12
CA LEU A 62 -46.77 -14.23 -18.67
C LEU A 62 -47.61 -15.41 -18.21
N GLN A 63 -47.23 -15.95 -17.05
CA GLN A 63 -47.95 -16.99 -16.33
C GLN A 63 -48.42 -16.49 -14.97
N ILE A 64 -49.61 -16.92 -14.58
CA ILE A 64 -50.18 -16.65 -13.26
C ILE A 64 -50.03 -17.90 -12.42
N CYS A 65 -49.26 -17.78 -11.35
CA CYS A 65 -49.01 -18.87 -10.41
C CYS A 65 -49.79 -18.65 -9.10
N GLN A 66 -50.52 -19.62 -8.64
CA GLN A 66 -51.12 -19.65 -7.30
C GLN A 66 -50.15 -20.39 -6.38
N MET A 67 -49.59 -19.68 -5.44
CA MET A 67 -48.48 -20.17 -4.60
C MET A 67 -48.99 -20.51 -3.19
N ASN A 68 -48.59 -21.69 -2.73
CA ASN A 68 -48.64 -22.00 -1.32
C ASN A 68 -47.29 -21.66 -0.66
N VAL A 69 -47.25 -20.70 0.22
CA VAL A 69 -46.04 -20.25 0.94
C VAL A 69 -46.16 -20.57 2.47
N GLY A 70 -46.89 -21.63 2.84
CA GLY A 70 -47.07 -22.06 4.23
C GLY A 70 -48.15 -21.28 4.98
N GLY A 71 -48.78 -20.29 4.37
CA GLY A 71 -49.87 -19.52 4.95
C GLY A 71 -51.24 -20.20 4.79
N LYS A 72 -52.30 -19.63 5.43
CA LYS A 72 -53.68 -20.12 5.26
C LYS A 72 -54.30 -19.84 3.89
N GLU A 73 -53.81 -18.83 3.20
CA GLU A 73 -54.30 -18.39 1.91
C GLU A 73 -53.19 -18.49 0.86
N ARG A 74 -53.56 -18.88 -0.36
CA ARG A 74 -52.68 -18.84 -1.51
C ARG A 74 -52.39 -17.41 -1.92
N ILE A 75 -51.20 -17.15 -2.42
CA ILE A 75 -50.86 -15.86 -2.99
C ILE A 75 -50.70 -15.98 -4.52
N GLN A 76 -51.15 -14.96 -5.21
CA GLN A 76 -50.97 -14.87 -6.68
C GLN A 76 -49.69 -14.15 -7.00
N ILE A 77 -48.86 -14.76 -7.84
CA ILE A 77 -47.63 -14.21 -8.40
C ILE A 77 -47.68 -14.39 -9.92
N ILE A 78 -47.28 -13.34 -10.64
CA ILE A 78 -47.16 -13.34 -12.10
C ILE A 78 -45.70 -13.38 -12.46
N THR A 79 -45.32 -14.34 -13.31
CA THR A 79 -43.93 -14.53 -13.76
C THR A 79 -43.83 -14.57 -15.27
N GLY A 80 -42.71 -14.14 -15.84
CA GLY A 80 -42.34 -14.30 -17.23
C GLY A 80 -41.50 -15.56 -17.50
N ALA A 81 -41.08 -16.28 -16.44
CA ALA A 81 -40.26 -17.47 -16.57
C ALA A 81 -41.06 -18.63 -17.19
N GLN A 82 -40.39 -19.35 -18.10
CA GLN A 82 -41.02 -20.46 -18.84
C GLN A 82 -40.68 -21.82 -18.23
N ASN A 83 -39.76 -21.92 -17.31
CA ASN A 83 -39.30 -23.13 -16.66
C ASN A 83 -40.16 -23.55 -15.43
N VAL A 84 -41.26 -22.87 -15.16
CA VAL A 84 -42.14 -23.14 -14.00
C VAL A 84 -43.22 -24.11 -14.32
N ALA A 85 -43.48 -25.08 -13.43
CA ALA A 85 -44.49 -26.10 -13.58
C ALA A 85 -45.27 -26.33 -12.27
N GLN A 86 -46.54 -26.81 -12.38
CA GLN A 86 -47.36 -27.16 -11.21
C GLN A 86 -46.65 -28.24 -10.36
N GLY A 87 -46.68 -28.07 -9.06
CA GLY A 87 -46.07 -28.96 -8.08
C GLY A 87 -44.63 -28.65 -7.70
N GLN A 88 -43.92 -27.83 -8.47
CA GLN A 88 -42.56 -27.39 -8.16
C GLN A 88 -42.51 -26.54 -6.88
N ILE A 89 -41.40 -26.64 -6.16
CA ILE A 89 -41.08 -25.80 -5.03
C ILE A 89 -39.98 -24.83 -5.47
N VAL A 90 -40.18 -23.53 -5.18
CA VAL A 90 -39.31 -22.45 -5.66
C VAL A 90 -39.12 -21.41 -4.55
N PRO A 91 -38.03 -20.64 -4.56
CA PRO A 91 -37.89 -19.51 -3.68
C PRO A 91 -38.81 -18.35 -4.08
N VAL A 92 -39.53 -17.79 -3.08
CA VAL A 92 -40.54 -16.77 -3.27
C VAL A 92 -40.17 -15.55 -2.43
N ALA A 93 -39.83 -14.43 -3.07
CA ALA A 93 -39.68 -13.15 -2.40
C ALA A 93 -41.06 -12.54 -2.12
N MET A 94 -41.40 -12.47 -0.85
CA MET A 94 -42.65 -11.89 -0.35
C MET A 94 -42.65 -10.36 -0.47
N VAL A 95 -43.86 -9.77 -0.41
CA VAL A 95 -43.96 -8.31 -0.35
C VAL A 95 -43.21 -7.77 0.88
N GLY A 96 -42.27 -6.85 0.67
CA GLY A 96 -41.38 -6.32 1.70
C GLY A 96 -39.97 -6.88 1.64
N ALA A 97 -39.70 -7.92 0.83
CA ALA A 97 -38.34 -8.43 0.63
C ALA A 97 -37.46 -7.40 -0.06
N HIS A 98 -36.19 -7.34 0.37
CA HIS A 98 -35.11 -6.60 -0.30
C HIS A 98 -34.12 -7.65 -0.79
N LEU A 99 -33.99 -7.79 -2.09
CA LEU A 99 -33.09 -8.81 -2.66
C LEU A 99 -31.65 -8.28 -2.73
N PRO A 100 -30.64 -9.17 -2.74
CA PRO A 100 -29.22 -8.80 -2.81
C PRO A 100 -28.86 -7.86 -3.97
N ASN A 101 -29.55 -7.97 -5.10
CA ASN A 101 -29.39 -7.09 -6.26
C ASN A 101 -29.99 -5.68 -6.09
N GLY A 102 -30.45 -5.33 -4.87
CA GLY A 102 -31.08 -4.04 -4.52
C GLY A 102 -32.56 -3.94 -4.90
N MET A 103 -33.17 -5.00 -5.41
CA MET A 103 -34.59 -5.00 -5.78
C MET A 103 -35.50 -5.06 -4.55
N HIS A 104 -36.42 -4.12 -4.43
CA HIS A 104 -37.42 -4.08 -3.35
C HIS A 104 -38.76 -4.60 -3.87
N ILE A 105 -39.25 -5.69 -3.28
CA ILE A 105 -40.49 -6.35 -3.69
C ILE A 105 -41.69 -5.65 -3.07
N LYS A 106 -42.50 -5.06 -3.95
CA LYS A 106 -43.74 -4.33 -3.57
C LYS A 106 -44.96 -5.03 -4.15
N LYS A 107 -46.09 -4.83 -3.50
CA LYS A 107 -47.39 -5.24 -4.06
C LYS A 107 -47.62 -4.49 -5.37
N GLY A 108 -47.74 -5.23 -6.45
CA GLY A 108 -47.83 -4.68 -7.81
C GLY A 108 -48.96 -5.23 -8.65
N LYS A 109 -49.12 -4.68 -9.85
CA LYS A 109 -50.01 -5.23 -10.90
C LYS A 109 -49.20 -5.40 -12.17
N LEU A 110 -49.25 -6.58 -12.77
CA LEU A 110 -48.67 -6.85 -14.06
C LEU A 110 -49.82 -6.99 -15.09
N ARG A 111 -49.85 -6.16 -16.08
CA ARG A 111 -50.93 -6.07 -17.08
C ARG A 111 -52.36 -6.14 -16.46
N GLY A 112 -52.59 -5.36 -15.39
CA GLY A 112 -53.89 -5.23 -14.74
C GLY A 112 -54.19 -6.23 -13.62
N LEU A 113 -53.48 -7.37 -13.59
CA LEU A 113 -53.70 -8.42 -12.55
C LEU A 113 -52.72 -8.25 -11.38
N PRO A 114 -53.13 -8.52 -10.12
CA PRO A 114 -52.27 -8.35 -8.95
C PRO A 114 -51.16 -9.40 -8.89
N SER A 115 -49.94 -8.98 -8.52
CA SER A 115 -48.83 -9.87 -8.17
C SER A 115 -48.36 -9.51 -6.74
N ASN A 116 -48.39 -10.47 -5.82
CA ASN A 116 -48.13 -10.31 -4.43
C ASN A 116 -46.80 -10.94 -3.98
N GLY A 117 -45.75 -10.79 -4.82
CA GLY A 117 -44.43 -11.35 -4.61
C GLY A 117 -43.72 -11.57 -5.95
N MET A 118 -42.56 -12.22 -5.90
CA MET A 118 -41.74 -12.57 -7.05
C MET A 118 -41.15 -13.97 -6.84
N LEU A 119 -41.11 -14.77 -7.89
CA LEU A 119 -40.32 -16.01 -7.91
C LEU A 119 -38.87 -15.64 -8.22
N CYS A 120 -37.92 -16.26 -7.53
CA CYS A 120 -36.52 -15.87 -7.61
C CYS A 120 -35.71 -16.84 -8.49
N SER A 121 -34.87 -16.26 -9.33
CA SER A 121 -33.80 -16.96 -10.04
C SER A 121 -32.56 -17.13 -9.15
N ALA A 122 -31.64 -18.01 -9.57
CA ALA A 122 -30.37 -18.20 -8.89
C ALA A 122 -29.55 -16.89 -8.78
N GLY A 123 -29.55 -16.06 -9.83
CA GLY A 123 -28.86 -14.79 -9.84
C GLY A 123 -29.46 -13.75 -8.86
N GLU A 124 -30.79 -13.75 -8.67
CA GLU A 124 -31.47 -12.88 -7.72
C GLU A 124 -31.22 -13.28 -6.27
N LEU A 125 -30.89 -14.55 -6.03
CA LEU A 125 -30.50 -15.11 -4.73
C LEU A 125 -29.00 -15.02 -4.46
N HIS A 126 -28.22 -14.47 -5.39
CA HIS A 126 -26.73 -14.45 -5.35
C HIS A 126 -26.11 -15.84 -5.17
N LEU A 127 -26.73 -16.89 -5.73
CA LEU A 127 -26.12 -18.21 -5.77
C LEU A 127 -24.91 -18.20 -6.72
N ASP A 128 -23.91 -19.04 -6.42
CA ASP A 128 -22.75 -19.21 -7.28
C ASP A 128 -23.14 -19.90 -8.61
N LEU A 129 -23.30 -19.08 -9.64
CA LEU A 129 -23.69 -19.56 -10.97
C LEU A 129 -22.69 -20.53 -11.60
N THR A 130 -21.44 -20.58 -11.14
CA THR A 130 -20.43 -21.50 -11.68
C THR A 130 -20.70 -22.96 -11.32
N LYS A 131 -21.47 -23.19 -10.26
CA LYS A 131 -21.84 -24.52 -9.74
C LYS A 131 -23.14 -25.05 -10.32
N LEU A 132 -23.89 -24.21 -11.00
CA LEU A 132 -25.21 -24.54 -11.53
C LEU A 132 -25.12 -25.02 -12.98
N THR A 133 -26.02 -25.94 -13.34
CA THR A 133 -26.23 -26.37 -14.73
C THR A 133 -26.81 -25.22 -15.55
N GLU A 134 -26.69 -25.27 -16.87
CA GLU A 134 -27.27 -24.26 -17.75
C GLU A 134 -28.79 -24.12 -17.59
N GLU A 135 -29.48 -25.21 -17.22
CA GLU A 135 -30.92 -25.22 -16.93
C GLU A 135 -31.25 -24.49 -15.62
N GLU A 136 -30.41 -24.60 -14.60
CA GLU A 136 -30.57 -23.92 -13.31
C GLU A 136 -30.20 -22.41 -13.35
N LYS A 137 -29.35 -22.01 -14.27
CA LYS A 137 -29.00 -20.61 -14.51
C LYS A 137 -30.12 -19.83 -15.20
N ASP A 138 -30.90 -20.50 -16.03
CA ASP A 138 -31.94 -19.86 -16.85
C ASP A 138 -33.32 -20.03 -16.21
N GLY A 139 -33.91 -18.92 -15.81
CA GLY A 139 -35.23 -18.88 -15.21
C GLY A 139 -35.27 -18.94 -13.68
N ILE A 140 -36.38 -19.46 -13.14
CA ILE A 140 -36.59 -19.55 -11.70
C ILE A 140 -35.81 -20.75 -11.14
N TYR A 141 -35.17 -20.56 -9.98
CA TYR A 141 -34.45 -21.62 -9.29
C TYR A 141 -35.46 -22.65 -8.69
N ILE A 142 -35.28 -23.92 -9.06
CA ILE A 142 -36.20 -25.00 -8.65
C ILE A 142 -35.57 -25.78 -7.52
N LEU A 143 -36.25 -25.84 -6.37
CA LEU A 143 -35.81 -26.57 -5.18
C LEU A 143 -36.19 -28.04 -5.27
N PRO A 144 -35.52 -28.97 -4.55
CA PRO A 144 -35.87 -30.37 -4.44
C PRO A 144 -37.35 -30.57 -4.05
N SER A 145 -37.99 -31.60 -4.56
CA SER A 145 -39.43 -31.83 -4.40
C SER A 145 -39.86 -32.16 -2.96
N ASP A 146 -38.94 -32.54 -2.09
CA ASP A 146 -39.12 -32.83 -0.66
C ASP A 146 -38.87 -31.64 0.23
N THR A 147 -38.49 -30.48 -0.32
CA THR A 147 -38.26 -29.23 0.44
C THR A 147 -39.53 -28.83 1.22
N PRO A 148 -39.39 -28.50 2.52
CA PRO A 148 -40.49 -27.94 3.29
C PRO A 148 -41.02 -26.65 2.71
N VAL A 149 -42.33 -26.43 2.71
CA VAL A 149 -42.99 -25.25 2.18
C VAL A 149 -43.23 -24.22 3.30
N GLY A 150 -42.93 -22.93 3.03
CA GLY A 150 -43.16 -21.83 3.95
C GLY A 150 -42.03 -21.60 4.96
N VAL A 151 -40.86 -22.23 4.73
CA VAL A 151 -39.67 -21.97 5.56
C VAL A 151 -38.78 -20.90 4.88
N PRO A 152 -37.92 -20.20 5.63
CA PRO A 152 -36.98 -19.25 5.04
C PRO A 152 -36.13 -19.95 3.97
N ALA A 153 -36.03 -19.35 2.79
CA ALA A 153 -35.28 -19.94 1.68
C ALA A 153 -33.78 -20.08 1.99
N LYS A 154 -33.22 -19.15 2.78
CA LYS A 154 -31.83 -19.19 3.23
C LYS A 154 -31.44 -20.46 3.98
N ASP A 155 -32.36 -20.99 4.80
CA ASP A 155 -32.11 -22.21 5.58
C ASP A 155 -32.01 -23.46 4.70
N VAL A 156 -32.77 -23.48 3.62
CA VAL A 156 -32.80 -24.61 2.65
C VAL A 156 -31.64 -24.48 1.66
N LEU A 157 -31.23 -23.26 1.33
CA LEU A 157 -30.15 -22.99 0.40
C LEU A 157 -28.76 -23.04 1.08
N GLY A 158 -28.69 -23.28 2.39
CA GLY A 158 -27.43 -23.28 3.13
C GLY A 158 -26.78 -21.89 3.24
N LEU A 159 -27.57 -20.83 3.05
CA LEU A 159 -27.10 -19.43 3.09
C LEU A 159 -27.26 -18.79 4.49
N ASP A 160 -27.61 -19.55 5.50
CA ASP A 160 -27.84 -19.10 6.89
C ASP A 160 -26.56 -19.06 7.73
N ASP A 161 -25.38 -19.12 7.10
CA ASP A 161 -24.09 -19.03 7.77
C ASP A 161 -23.51 -17.61 7.71
N VAL A 162 -22.72 -17.28 8.70
CA VAL A 162 -21.97 -16.03 8.76
C VAL A 162 -20.48 -16.35 8.82
N VAL A 163 -19.73 -15.75 7.93
CA VAL A 163 -18.28 -15.95 7.82
C VAL A 163 -17.54 -14.74 8.35
N LEU A 164 -16.59 -14.96 9.24
CA LEU A 164 -15.66 -13.94 9.71
C LEU A 164 -14.39 -13.99 8.85
N GLU A 165 -13.99 -12.84 8.33
CA GLU A 165 -12.73 -12.67 7.62
C GLU A 165 -11.69 -12.04 8.56
N PHE A 166 -10.62 -12.80 8.82
CA PHE A 166 -9.55 -12.40 9.74
C PHE A 166 -8.34 -11.88 8.98
N GLU A 167 -7.81 -10.73 9.43
CA GLU A 167 -6.50 -10.22 9.05
C GLU A 167 -5.45 -10.60 10.12
N LEU A 168 -4.98 -11.84 10.06
CA LEU A 168 -4.08 -12.39 11.07
C LEU A 168 -2.66 -11.81 10.94
N THR A 169 -2.13 -11.31 12.05
CA THR A 169 -0.76 -10.80 12.14
C THR A 169 0.27 -11.91 11.97
N ALA A 170 1.50 -11.52 11.58
CA ALA A 170 2.55 -12.50 11.26
C ALA A 170 2.95 -13.40 12.46
N ASN A 171 2.77 -12.92 13.69
CA ASN A 171 3.09 -13.67 14.92
C ASN A 171 1.99 -14.67 15.31
N ARG A 172 0.74 -14.47 14.87
CA ARG A 172 -0.40 -15.31 15.27
C ARG A 172 -0.66 -16.45 14.28
N GLY A 173 0.38 -17.26 13.97
CA GLY A 173 0.26 -18.47 13.16
C GLY A 173 -0.69 -19.52 13.74
N ASP A 174 -0.82 -19.59 15.06
CA ASP A 174 -1.74 -20.47 15.80
C ASP A 174 -3.22 -20.21 15.42
N CYS A 175 -3.60 -18.95 15.17
CA CYS A 175 -4.94 -18.56 14.77
C CYS A 175 -5.26 -18.83 13.30
N PHE A 176 -4.30 -19.33 12.50
CA PHE A 176 -4.55 -19.77 11.11
C PHE A 176 -5.26 -21.13 11.03
N SER A 177 -6.10 -21.42 12.05
CA SER A 177 -6.91 -22.64 12.14
C SER A 177 -8.19 -22.38 12.94
N VAL A 178 -9.23 -23.17 12.64
CA VAL A 178 -10.48 -23.16 13.39
C VAL A 178 -10.25 -23.42 14.88
N LEU A 179 -9.45 -24.47 15.19
CA LEU A 179 -9.18 -24.81 16.59
C LEU A 179 -8.26 -23.79 17.29
N GLY A 180 -7.46 -23.04 16.56
CA GLY A 180 -6.72 -21.88 17.10
C GLY A 180 -7.68 -20.76 17.52
N LEU A 181 -8.66 -20.41 16.67
CA LEU A 181 -9.69 -19.44 16.99
C LEU A 181 -10.61 -19.92 18.12
N VAL A 182 -10.92 -21.21 18.17
CA VAL A 182 -11.68 -21.81 19.28
C VAL A 182 -10.94 -21.64 20.64
N ARG A 183 -9.60 -21.77 20.66
CA ARG A 183 -8.83 -21.48 21.89
C ARG A 183 -9.01 -20.03 22.35
N GLU A 184 -9.01 -19.08 21.44
CA GLU A 184 -9.25 -17.67 21.74
C GLU A 184 -10.66 -17.45 22.30
N ILE A 185 -11.70 -18.02 21.66
CA ILE A 185 -13.08 -17.93 22.16
C ILE A 185 -13.18 -18.54 23.56
N ALA A 186 -12.50 -19.67 23.82
CA ALA A 186 -12.51 -20.33 25.11
C ALA A 186 -11.98 -19.42 26.23
N VAL A 187 -10.89 -18.71 25.95
CA VAL A 187 -10.31 -17.74 26.91
C VAL A 187 -11.25 -16.56 27.16
N LEU A 188 -11.87 -16.04 26.08
CA LEU A 188 -12.76 -14.88 26.16
C LEU A 188 -14.10 -15.19 26.83
N THR A 189 -14.65 -16.40 26.60
CA THR A 189 -15.94 -16.81 27.20
C THR A 189 -15.76 -17.45 28.57
N GLY A 190 -14.63 -18.12 28.79
CA GLY A 190 -14.40 -19.05 29.90
C GLY A 190 -15.06 -20.40 29.70
N ASN A 191 -15.64 -20.68 28.53
CA ASN A 191 -16.27 -21.97 28.21
C ASN A 191 -15.20 -23.00 27.80
N GLU A 192 -15.46 -24.28 28.05
CA GLU A 192 -14.57 -25.36 27.63
C GLU A 192 -14.84 -25.80 26.21
N PRO A 193 -13.81 -25.91 25.35
CA PRO A 193 -13.97 -26.42 23.99
C PRO A 193 -14.29 -27.91 23.94
N LYS A 194 -15.06 -28.28 22.92
CA LYS A 194 -15.36 -29.66 22.55
C LYS A 194 -14.30 -30.14 21.55
N TRP A 195 -13.15 -30.57 22.04
CA TRP A 195 -12.06 -30.98 21.16
C TRP A 195 -12.45 -32.24 20.34
N PRO A 196 -12.10 -32.32 19.05
CA PRO A 196 -12.37 -33.52 18.26
C PRO A 196 -11.56 -34.72 18.78
N VAL A 197 -12.24 -35.84 18.93
CA VAL A 197 -11.56 -37.13 19.23
C VAL A 197 -10.99 -37.65 17.94
N ILE A 198 -9.67 -37.54 17.80
CA ILE A 198 -8.97 -37.94 16.58
C ILE A 198 -8.43 -39.38 16.78
N ARG A 199 -9.04 -40.33 16.07
CA ARG A 199 -8.64 -41.74 16.06
C ARG A 199 -9.17 -42.42 14.81
N CYS A 200 -8.32 -43.08 14.04
CA CYS A 200 -8.71 -43.96 12.96
C CYS A 200 -8.43 -45.44 13.33
N GLU A 201 -9.14 -46.35 12.65
CA GLU A 201 -8.90 -47.79 12.82
C GLU A 201 -7.90 -48.28 11.76
N GLU A 202 -6.83 -48.92 12.21
CA GLU A 202 -5.85 -49.57 11.32
C GLU A 202 -6.39 -50.90 10.83
N ASN A 203 -7.24 -50.86 9.79
CA ASN A 203 -8.00 -52.00 9.29
C ASN A 203 -7.39 -52.67 8.05
N ASP A 204 -6.18 -52.22 7.62
CA ASP A 204 -5.38 -52.92 6.60
C ASP A 204 -4.23 -53.68 7.28
N ALA A 205 -3.90 -54.87 6.75
CA ALA A 205 -2.83 -55.70 7.31
C ALA A 205 -1.40 -55.18 7.01
N ALA A 206 -1.25 -54.32 5.98
CA ALA A 206 0.03 -53.79 5.56
C ALA A 206 0.51 -52.69 6.52
N LYS A 207 1.83 -52.65 6.77
CA LYS A 207 2.46 -51.56 7.55
C LYS A 207 2.92 -50.46 6.60
N THR A 208 2.65 -49.21 6.94
CA THR A 208 3.14 -48.06 6.17
C THR A 208 4.63 -48.09 5.94
N ALA A 209 5.43 -48.47 6.98
CA ALA A 209 6.87 -48.54 6.90
C ALA A 209 7.45 -49.60 5.97
N ASP A 210 6.66 -50.63 5.65
CA ASP A 210 7.07 -51.67 4.69
C ASP A 210 6.81 -51.23 3.23
N LEU A 211 5.96 -50.22 3.01
CA LEU A 211 5.53 -49.76 1.72
C LEU A 211 6.23 -48.52 1.23
N ILE A 212 6.58 -47.59 2.13
CA ILE A 212 7.21 -46.30 1.76
C ILE A 212 8.30 -45.94 2.74
N GLN A 213 9.38 -45.37 2.21
CA GLN A 213 10.49 -44.81 3.01
C GLN A 213 10.44 -43.27 2.96
N THR A 214 10.82 -42.65 4.08
CA THR A 214 10.89 -41.21 4.16
C THR A 214 12.22 -40.75 4.76
N GLY A 215 12.66 -39.57 4.40
CA GLY A 215 13.89 -38.98 4.90
C GLY A 215 13.89 -37.46 4.92
N ILE A 216 14.77 -36.90 5.74
CA ILE A 216 15.07 -35.47 5.75
C ILE A 216 16.58 -35.31 5.54
N GLU A 217 16.96 -34.76 4.37
CA GLU A 217 18.35 -34.41 4.07
C GLU A 217 18.64 -32.96 4.49
N ALA A 218 17.68 -32.06 4.31
CA ALA A 218 17.79 -30.66 4.67
C ALA A 218 17.23 -30.41 6.07
N THR A 219 17.91 -30.88 7.10
CA THR A 219 17.48 -30.79 8.51
C THR A 219 17.41 -29.38 9.07
N ASP A 220 17.99 -28.41 8.41
CA ASP A 220 17.89 -26.97 8.71
C ASP A 220 16.66 -26.30 8.08
N LEU A 221 16.00 -26.98 7.13
CA LEU A 221 14.80 -26.48 6.43
C LEU A 221 13.53 -27.28 6.71
N CYS A 222 13.68 -28.49 7.24
CA CYS A 222 12.58 -29.38 7.61
C CYS A 222 12.83 -29.96 8.99
N ASP A 223 11.98 -29.63 9.96
CA ASP A 223 12.08 -30.13 11.34
C ASP A 223 11.53 -31.55 11.48
N ARG A 224 10.39 -31.81 10.83
CA ARG A 224 9.67 -33.09 10.90
C ARG A 224 8.96 -33.38 9.59
N PHE A 225 9.00 -34.63 9.16
CA PHE A 225 8.36 -35.14 7.96
C PHE A 225 7.71 -36.49 8.25
N SER A 226 6.38 -36.53 8.18
CA SER A 226 5.60 -37.69 8.54
C SER A 226 4.66 -38.07 7.40
N VAL A 227 4.51 -39.41 7.16
CA VAL A 227 3.56 -39.92 6.17
C VAL A 227 2.72 -41.07 6.73
N ARG A 228 1.53 -41.23 6.17
CA ARG A 228 0.65 -42.35 6.40
C ARG A 228 -0.05 -42.73 5.11
N MET A 229 -0.34 -44.03 4.97
CA MET A 229 -0.95 -44.57 3.76
C MET A 229 -2.38 -45.05 4.00
N VAL A 230 -3.20 -44.85 2.96
CA VAL A 230 -4.54 -45.45 2.85
C VAL A 230 -4.64 -46.19 1.54
N LYS A 231 -5.35 -47.31 1.54
CA LYS A 231 -5.54 -48.22 0.39
C LYS A 231 -7.02 -48.37 0.08
N ASN A 232 -7.29 -48.97 -1.07
CA ASN A 232 -8.67 -49.16 -1.54
C ASN A 232 -9.45 -47.83 -1.59
N VAL A 233 -8.76 -46.76 -1.94
CA VAL A 233 -9.34 -45.41 -1.98
C VAL A 233 -10.39 -45.34 -3.10
N LYS A 234 -11.53 -44.76 -2.79
CA LYS A 234 -12.58 -44.42 -3.73
C LYS A 234 -12.66 -42.89 -3.82
N VAL A 235 -12.07 -42.33 -4.85
CA VAL A 235 -12.15 -40.91 -5.12
C VAL A 235 -13.57 -40.55 -5.57
N ALA A 236 -14.21 -39.63 -4.86
CA ALA A 236 -15.60 -39.21 -5.07
C ALA A 236 -15.79 -37.75 -4.58
N PRO A 237 -16.89 -37.09 -4.91
CA PRO A 237 -17.24 -35.83 -4.27
C PRO A 237 -17.31 -35.96 -2.73
N SER A 238 -16.85 -34.94 -2.02
CA SER A 238 -16.96 -34.90 -0.56
C SER A 238 -18.40 -34.78 -0.08
N PRO A 239 -18.72 -35.18 1.16
CA PRO A 239 -20.03 -34.94 1.75
C PRO A 239 -20.37 -33.45 1.79
N GLU A 240 -21.64 -33.11 1.65
CA GLU A 240 -22.13 -31.75 1.56
C GLU A 240 -21.67 -30.87 2.76
N TRP A 241 -21.70 -31.42 3.97
CA TRP A 241 -21.23 -30.69 5.16
C TRP A 241 -19.76 -30.26 5.07
N MET A 242 -18.90 -31.08 4.42
CA MET A 242 -17.48 -30.75 4.24
C MET A 242 -17.32 -29.71 3.14
N GLN A 243 -18.04 -29.86 2.03
CA GLN A 243 -18.04 -28.86 0.96
C GLN A 243 -18.45 -27.48 1.50
N GLN A 244 -19.56 -27.38 2.25
CA GLN A 244 -20.03 -26.13 2.86
C GLN A 244 -18.97 -25.50 3.79
N ARG A 245 -18.24 -26.30 4.59
CA ARG A 245 -17.18 -25.80 5.47
C ARG A 245 -16.00 -25.23 4.68
N LEU A 246 -15.57 -25.93 3.63
CA LEU A 246 -14.49 -25.50 2.76
C LEU A 246 -14.86 -24.23 1.99
N GLU A 247 -16.04 -24.20 1.42
CA GLU A 247 -16.55 -23.06 0.66
C GLU A 247 -16.74 -21.82 1.55
N GLY A 248 -17.26 -22.00 2.74
CA GLY A 248 -17.33 -20.93 3.75
C GLY A 248 -15.96 -20.41 4.20
N ALA A 249 -14.89 -21.17 3.96
CA ALA A 249 -13.51 -20.74 4.15
C ALA A 249 -12.83 -20.23 2.87
N GLY A 250 -13.58 -20.09 1.75
CA GLY A 250 -13.08 -19.63 0.47
C GLY A 250 -12.30 -20.69 -0.34
N ILE A 251 -12.38 -21.97 0.07
CA ILE A 251 -11.71 -23.08 -0.64
C ILE A 251 -12.74 -23.87 -1.44
N ARG A 252 -12.48 -24.02 -2.73
CA ARG A 252 -13.31 -24.82 -3.62
C ARG A 252 -13.14 -26.31 -3.33
N ALA A 253 -14.23 -27.05 -3.13
CA ALA A 253 -14.22 -28.49 -3.03
C ALA A 253 -13.83 -29.13 -4.37
N ILE A 254 -13.04 -30.20 -4.34
CA ILE A 254 -12.51 -30.90 -5.52
C ILE A 254 -12.93 -32.39 -5.47
N ASN A 255 -12.41 -33.12 -4.50
CA ASN A 255 -12.74 -34.51 -4.24
C ASN A 255 -12.44 -34.85 -2.77
N ASN A 256 -12.98 -35.96 -2.28
CA ASN A 256 -12.90 -36.36 -0.88
C ASN A 256 -11.45 -36.48 -0.34
N VAL A 257 -10.45 -36.80 -1.16
CA VAL A 257 -9.05 -36.94 -0.75
C VAL A 257 -8.43 -35.57 -0.56
N VAL A 258 -8.53 -34.68 -1.57
CA VAL A 258 -7.98 -33.31 -1.53
C VAL A 258 -8.73 -32.46 -0.50
N ASP A 259 -10.05 -32.60 -0.44
CA ASP A 259 -10.89 -31.85 0.48
C ASP A 259 -10.60 -32.18 1.95
N VAL A 260 -10.30 -33.48 2.25
CA VAL A 260 -9.86 -33.89 3.57
C VAL A 260 -8.55 -33.22 3.96
N THR A 261 -7.56 -33.09 3.05
CA THR A 261 -6.31 -32.39 3.36
C THR A 261 -6.55 -30.91 3.62
N ASN A 262 -7.41 -30.26 2.82
CA ASN A 262 -7.80 -28.85 3.03
C ASN A 262 -8.61 -28.66 4.32
N PHE A 263 -9.53 -29.56 4.62
CA PHE A 263 -10.31 -29.52 5.86
C PHE A 263 -9.41 -29.61 7.10
N VAL A 264 -8.46 -30.57 7.12
CA VAL A 264 -7.52 -30.75 8.23
C VAL A 264 -6.59 -29.54 8.36
N MET A 265 -6.15 -28.97 7.25
CA MET A 265 -5.36 -27.74 7.24
C MET A 265 -6.13 -26.58 7.90
N LEU A 266 -7.39 -26.38 7.57
CA LEU A 266 -8.25 -25.35 8.17
C LEU A 266 -8.59 -25.66 9.63
N GLU A 267 -8.92 -26.92 9.95
CA GLU A 267 -9.30 -27.35 11.29
C GLU A 267 -8.13 -27.23 12.27
N LEU A 268 -6.99 -27.85 11.93
CA LEU A 268 -5.83 -28.04 12.83
C LEU A 268 -4.68 -27.02 12.59
N GLY A 269 -4.69 -26.28 11.48
CA GLY A 269 -3.59 -25.42 11.09
C GLY A 269 -2.38 -26.14 10.50
N GLN A 270 -2.53 -27.42 10.13
CA GLN A 270 -1.48 -28.25 9.57
C GLN A 270 -1.71 -28.47 8.08
N PRO A 271 -0.96 -27.80 7.18
CA PRO A 271 -1.03 -28.12 5.76
C PRO A 271 -0.58 -29.55 5.50
N MET A 272 -1.29 -30.20 4.59
CA MET A 272 -1.06 -31.58 4.18
C MET A 272 -0.97 -31.67 2.67
N HIS A 273 -0.36 -32.74 2.18
CA HIS A 273 -0.39 -33.13 0.79
C HIS A 273 -0.80 -34.59 0.63
N ALA A 274 -1.39 -34.95 -0.51
CA ALA A 274 -1.78 -36.29 -0.85
C ALA A 274 -1.15 -36.65 -2.19
N TYR A 275 -0.41 -37.75 -2.21
CA TYR A 275 0.23 -38.32 -3.40
C TYR A 275 -0.46 -39.59 -3.85
N ASP A 276 -0.53 -39.79 -5.15
CA ASP A 276 -0.79 -41.10 -5.72
C ASP A 276 0.45 -42.00 -5.48
N TYR A 277 0.28 -43.10 -4.73
CA TYR A 277 1.40 -43.97 -4.37
C TYR A 277 2.07 -44.62 -5.59
N ASP A 278 1.30 -44.95 -6.61
CA ASP A 278 1.79 -45.66 -7.80
C ASP A 278 2.65 -44.74 -8.68
N GLU A 279 2.54 -43.42 -8.51
CA GLU A 279 3.33 -42.40 -9.22
C GLU A 279 4.60 -41.99 -8.44
N ILE A 280 4.83 -42.53 -7.23
CA ILE A 280 6.05 -42.24 -6.43
C ILE A 280 7.15 -43.21 -6.85
N THR A 281 8.13 -42.72 -7.61
CA THR A 281 9.24 -43.58 -8.08
C THR A 281 10.11 -44.03 -6.91
N GLY A 282 10.33 -45.38 -6.84
CA GLY A 282 11.12 -46.01 -5.77
C GLY A 282 10.45 -46.00 -4.42
N HIS A 283 9.19 -45.57 -4.31
CA HIS A 283 8.41 -45.50 -3.07
C HIS A 283 9.16 -44.85 -1.91
N THR A 284 9.82 -43.73 -2.21
CA THR A 284 10.56 -42.92 -1.25
C THR A 284 10.12 -41.45 -1.36
N LEU A 285 9.99 -40.76 -0.24
CA LEU A 285 9.78 -39.32 -0.19
C LEU A 285 10.82 -38.66 0.73
N THR A 286 11.60 -37.75 0.20
CA THR A 286 12.70 -37.11 0.92
C THR A 286 12.57 -35.59 0.84
N ALA A 287 12.59 -34.93 1.99
CA ALA A 287 12.71 -33.50 2.10
C ALA A 287 14.18 -33.07 1.91
N ARG A 288 14.49 -32.51 0.74
CA ARG A 288 15.86 -32.12 0.36
C ARG A 288 15.88 -30.75 -0.31
N ARG A 289 17.08 -30.19 -0.44
CA ARG A 289 17.24 -29.03 -1.34
C ARG A 289 17.09 -29.46 -2.80
N ALA A 290 16.50 -28.61 -3.58
CA ALA A 290 16.49 -28.76 -5.02
C ALA A 290 17.91 -28.73 -5.59
N LYS A 291 18.16 -29.41 -6.70
CA LYS A 291 19.42 -29.27 -7.45
C LYS A 291 19.31 -28.08 -8.39
N ALA A 292 20.38 -27.30 -8.53
CA ALA A 292 20.37 -26.18 -9.47
C ALA A 292 20.11 -26.66 -10.91
N GLY A 293 19.11 -26.07 -11.56
CA GLY A 293 18.67 -26.47 -12.89
C GLY A 293 17.64 -27.63 -12.90
N GLU A 294 17.25 -28.17 -11.74
CA GLU A 294 16.20 -29.18 -11.62
C GLU A 294 14.85 -28.59 -12.01
N ASN A 295 14.10 -29.30 -12.82
CA ASN A 295 12.78 -28.86 -13.29
C ASN A 295 11.69 -29.47 -12.43
N LEU A 296 10.72 -28.67 -12.04
CA LEU A 296 9.52 -29.09 -11.31
C LEU A 296 8.28 -28.62 -12.08
N HIS A 297 7.39 -29.56 -12.38
CA HIS A 297 6.09 -29.28 -12.96
C HIS A 297 5.04 -29.28 -11.84
N THR A 298 4.42 -28.13 -11.58
CA THR A 298 3.51 -27.93 -10.46
C THR A 298 2.04 -28.04 -10.86
N LEU A 299 1.15 -28.24 -9.87
CA LEU A 299 -0.30 -28.43 -10.06
C LEU A 299 -1.02 -27.29 -10.82
N ASP A 300 -0.40 -26.12 -10.95
CA ASP A 300 -0.90 -25.00 -11.78
C ASP A 300 -0.45 -25.08 -13.25
N ASP A 301 -0.01 -26.27 -13.68
CA ASP A 301 0.49 -26.56 -15.04
C ASP A 301 1.69 -25.70 -15.47
N SER A 302 2.48 -25.25 -14.51
CA SER A 302 3.65 -24.42 -14.75
C SER A 302 4.95 -25.17 -14.51
N SER A 303 5.91 -25.01 -15.43
CA SER A 303 7.25 -25.58 -15.32
C SER A 303 8.19 -24.55 -14.64
N ARG A 304 8.87 -24.98 -13.57
CA ARG A 304 9.76 -24.14 -12.76
C ARG A 304 11.14 -24.73 -12.68
N VAL A 305 12.15 -23.91 -12.92
CA VAL A 305 13.56 -24.32 -12.82
C VAL A 305 14.13 -23.84 -11.49
N ALA A 306 14.54 -24.80 -10.67
CA ALA A 306 15.09 -24.54 -9.35
C ALA A 306 16.50 -23.89 -9.41
N LYS A 307 16.79 -23.01 -8.45
CA LYS A 307 18.11 -22.37 -8.29
C LYS A 307 19.04 -23.11 -7.34
N GLY A 308 18.51 -24.10 -6.61
CA GLY A 308 19.27 -24.94 -5.67
C GLY A 308 19.15 -24.52 -4.20
N GLU A 309 18.36 -23.48 -3.90
CA GLU A 309 18.10 -23.05 -2.51
C GLU A 309 16.72 -23.47 -2.01
N GLU A 310 15.83 -23.84 -2.91
CA GLU A 310 14.46 -24.21 -2.64
C GLU A 310 14.41 -25.57 -1.93
N LEU A 311 13.46 -25.73 -0.99
CA LEU A 311 13.13 -27.01 -0.40
C LEU A 311 12.12 -27.72 -1.29
N VAL A 312 12.39 -28.97 -1.63
CA VAL A 312 11.49 -29.85 -2.39
C VAL A 312 11.25 -31.16 -1.64
N ILE A 313 10.07 -31.72 -1.85
CA ILE A 313 9.85 -33.13 -1.56
C ILE A 313 10.14 -33.88 -2.84
N ALA A 314 11.00 -34.86 -2.77
CA ALA A 314 11.44 -35.60 -3.95
C ALA A 314 11.28 -37.12 -3.73
N ASP A 315 10.97 -37.82 -4.78
CA ASP A 315 11.09 -39.27 -4.85
C ASP A 315 12.55 -39.68 -5.16
N SER A 316 12.78 -40.90 -5.57
CA SER A 316 14.12 -41.39 -5.89
C SER A 316 14.78 -40.73 -7.12
N GLU A 317 13.98 -40.16 -8.03
CA GLU A 317 14.44 -39.62 -9.31
C GLU A 317 14.12 -38.14 -9.51
N HIS A 318 12.91 -37.70 -9.10
CA HIS A 318 12.35 -36.39 -9.43
C HIS A 318 11.80 -35.65 -8.19
N PRO A 319 11.69 -34.30 -8.25
CA PRO A 319 10.95 -33.55 -7.25
C PRO A 319 9.44 -33.76 -7.43
N ALA A 320 8.77 -34.26 -6.40
CA ALA A 320 7.33 -34.49 -6.34
C ALA A 320 6.54 -33.27 -5.88
N GLY A 321 7.22 -32.18 -5.44
CA GLY A 321 6.56 -30.94 -5.04
C GLY A 321 7.51 -29.90 -4.49
N LEU A 322 7.08 -28.63 -4.56
CA LEU A 322 7.73 -27.51 -3.90
C LEU A 322 7.24 -27.45 -2.46
N ALA A 323 8.10 -27.88 -1.53
CA ALA A 323 7.72 -28.13 -0.15
C ALA A 323 6.97 -26.97 0.51
N GLY A 324 5.79 -27.24 1.03
CA GLY A 324 4.94 -26.29 1.73
C GLY A 324 4.36 -25.15 0.88
N ILE A 325 4.48 -25.21 -0.46
CA ILE A 325 3.98 -24.19 -1.37
C ILE A 325 2.97 -24.80 -2.37
N MET A 326 3.42 -25.78 -3.17
CA MET A 326 2.59 -26.40 -4.20
C MET A 326 3.10 -27.78 -4.57
N GLY A 327 2.19 -28.76 -4.69
CA GLY A 327 2.50 -30.11 -5.13
C GLY A 327 2.92 -30.19 -6.59
N GLY A 328 3.57 -31.27 -6.97
CA GLY A 328 3.87 -31.60 -8.36
C GLY A 328 2.68 -32.22 -9.07
N LEU A 329 2.57 -31.98 -10.37
CA LEU A 329 1.49 -32.48 -11.21
C LEU A 329 1.57 -34.00 -11.41
N GLU A 330 2.78 -34.58 -11.49
CA GLU A 330 3.02 -35.98 -11.83
C GLU A 330 2.51 -36.97 -10.77
N SER A 331 2.45 -36.51 -9.50
CA SER A 331 1.98 -37.33 -8.37
C SER A 331 0.58 -36.94 -7.87
N GLU A 332 -0.21 -36.26 -8.71
CA GLU A 332 -1.55 -35.79 -8.37
C GLU A 332 -2.54 -36.95 -8.16
N VAL A 333 -3.43 -36.82 -7.19
CA VAL A 333 -4.53 -37.74 -6.95
C VAL A 333 -5.60 -37.56 -8.04
N THR A 334 -5.88 -38.60 -8.79
CA THR A 334 -6.86 -38.65 -9.87
C THR A 334 -8.03 -39.59 -9.54
N GLU A 335 -9.05 -39.62 -10.36
CA GLU A 335 -10.20 -40.57 -10.23
C GLU A 335 -9.75 -42.04 -10.26
N LYS A 336 -8.55 -42.34 -10.76
CA LYS A 336 -7.99 -43.70 -10.88
C LYS A 336 -7.16 -44.11 -9.68
N THR A 337 -6.81 -43.15 -8.82
CA THR A 337 -5.95 -43.38 -7.63
C THR A 337 -6.64 -44.36 -6.67
N THR A 338 -5.92 -45.42 -6.29
CA THR A 338 -6.41 -46.45 -5.37
C THR A 338 -5.63 -46.55 -4.07
N THR A 339 -4.44 -45.99 -4.06
CA THR A 339 -3.55 -45.93 -2.87
C THR A 339 -3.01 -44.53 -2.73
N VAL A 340 -3.20 -43.92 -1.56
CA VAL A 340 -2.81 -42.54 -1.30
C VAL A 340 -1.80 -42.51 -0.16
N VAL A 341 -0.76 -41.68 -0.32
CA VAL A 341 0.18 -41.31 0.72
C VAL A 341 -0.15 -39.89 1.18
N PHE A 342 -0.60 -39.75 2.42
CA PHE A 342 -0.72 -38.47 3.07
C PHE A 342 0.60 -38.03 3.68
N GLU A 343 0.96 -36.78 3.46
CA GLU A 343 2.12 -36.07 4.02
C GLU A 343 1.64 -35.00 4.99
N ALA A 344 2.35 -34.88 6.13
CA ALA A 344 2.30 -33.74 7.01
C ALA A 344 3.71 -33.41 7.48
N ALA A 345 4.09 -32.16 7.45
CA ALA A 345 5.47 -31.74 7.73
C ALA A 345 5.55 -30.42 8.51
N SER A 346 6.73 -30.12 9.06
CA SER A 346 7.06 -28.82 9.62
C SER A 346 8.30 -28.26 8.92
N PHE A 347 8.10 -27.18 8.16
CA PHE A 347 9.15 -26.52 7.37
C PHE A 347 9.59 -25.20 8.00
N TYR A 348 10.83 -24.79 7.73
CA TYR A 348 11.37 -23.52 8.17
C TYR A 348 10.71 -22.35 7.44
N GLY A 349 9.85 -21.61 8.13
CA GLY A 349 8.99 -20.56 7.57
C GLY A 349 9.70 -19.53 6.71
N PRO A 350 10.85 -18.94 7.13
CA PRO A 350 11.58 -17.99 6.30
C PRO A 350 12.05 -18.53 4.93
N SER A 351 12.32 -19.83 4.82
CA SER A 351 12.65 -20.47 3.54
C SER A 351 11.42 -20.57 2.64
N ILE A 352 10.28 -21.00 3.19
CA ILE A 352 9.02 -21.09 2.45
C ILE A 352 8.62 -19.71 1.91
N ARG A 353 8.67 -18.68 2.76
CA ARG A 353 8.37 -17.31 2.36
C ARG A 353 9.26 -16.80 1.22
N ARG A 354 10.58 -17.03 1.28
CA ARG A 354 11.51 -16.62 0.22
C ARG A 354 11.21 -17.33 -1.09
N THR A 355 10.99 -18.64 -1.04
CA THR A 355 10.69 -19.45 -2.23
C THR A 355 9.33 -19.06 -2.83
N ALA A 356 8.28 -18.94 -2.03
CA ALA A 356 6.95 -18.52 -2.47
C ALA A 356 7.01 -17.17 -3.18
N ARG A 357 7.70 -16.19 -2.59
CA ARG A 357 7.88 -14.87 -3.19
C ARG A 357 8.70 -14.90 -4.48
N ALA A 358 9.77 -15.70 -4.52
CA ALA A 358 10.63 -15.83 -5.70
C ALA A 358 9.90 -16.48 -6.88
N CYS A 359 8.96 -17.39 -6.60
CA CYS A 359 8.12 -18.06 -7.61
C CYS A 359 6.84 -17.28 -7.94
N GLY A 360 6.53 -16.19 -7.22
CA GLY A 360 5.25 -15.46 -7.36
C GLY A 360 4.03 -16.30 -6.94
N LEU A 361 4.23 -17.30 -6.07
CA LEU A 361 3.19 -18.20 -5.58
C LEU A 361 2.78 -17.84 -4.15
N HIS A 362 1.48 -17.77 -3.93
CA HIS A 362 0.93 -17.63 -2.59
C HIS A 362 -0.22 -18.63 -2.41
N SER A 363 -0.06 -19.59 -1.52
CA SER A 363 -1.07 -20.62 -1.24
C SER A 363 -1.47 -20.60 0.24
N GLU A 364 -2.63 -21.20 0.56
CA GLU A 364 -3.08 -21.39 1.94
C GLU A 364 -2.06 -22.18 2.79
N ALA A 365 -1.35 -23.12 2.16
CA ALA A 365 -0.26 -23.88 2.81
C ALA A 365 0.94 -22.97 3.08
N SER A 366 1.43 -22.19 2.09
CA SER A 366 2.59 -21.32 2.27
C SER A 366 2.33 -20.23 3.31
N GLY A 367 1.11 -19.69 3.36
CA GLY A 367 0.70 -18.71 4.37
C GLY A 367 0.76 -19.22 5.81
N ARG A 368 0.52 -20.52 6.02
CA ARG A 368 0.67 -21.18 7.34
C ARG A 368 2.11 -21.50 7.66
N PHE A 369 2.84 -22.14 6.73
CA PHE A 369 4.24 -22.49 6.96
C PHE A 369 5.13 -21.28 7.21
N GLU A 370 4.91 -20.16 6.48
CA GLU A 370 5.73 -18.95 6.68
C GLU A 370 5.58 -18.33 8.07
N ARG A 371 4.43 -18.55 8.76
CA ARG A 371 4.16 -18.11 10.12
C ARG A 371 4.55 -19.14 11.19
N GLY A 372 4.91 -20.36 10.75
CA GLY A 372 5.24 -21.47 11.60
C GLY A 372 4.03 -22.32 11.98
N VAL A 373 4.17 -23.62 11.79
CA VAL A 373 3.18 -24.63 12.19
C VAL A 373 3.64 -25.34 13.46
N ASP A 374 2.70 -25.95 14.20
CA ASP A 374 3.01 -26.76 15.36
C ASP A 374 3.67 -28.08 14.94
N VAL A 375 4.96 -28.22 15.21
CA VAL A 375 5.74 -29.42 14.87
C VAL A 375 5.18 -30.71 15.47
N THR A 376 4.43 -30.61 16.57
CA THR A 376 3.83 -31.77 17.25
C THR A 376 2.53 -32.22 16.57
N ASN A 377 1.95 -31.42 15.71
CA ASN A 377 0.65 -31.66 15.11
C ASN A 377 0.70 -32.58 13.90
N THR A 378 1.88 -32.86 13.31
CA THR A 378 1.99 -33.65 12.07
C THR A 378 1.36 -35.07 12.16
N PRO A 379 1.63 -35.91 13.19
CA PRO A 379 0.98 -37.21 13.30
C PRO A 379 -0.53 -37.12 13.55
N ARG A 380 -0.96 -36.12 14.31
CA ARG A 380 -2.38 -35.87 14.61
C ARG A 380 -3.18 -35.50 13.36
N ALA A 381 -2.59 -34.71 12.48
CA ALA A 381 -3.20 -34.35 11.21
C ALA A 381 -3.35 -35.56 10.27
N LEU A 382 -2.32 -36.41 10.17
CA LEU A 382 -2.38 -37.65 9.41
C LEU A 382 -3.49 -38.59 9.93
N GLU A 383 -3.60 -38.71 11.25
CA GLU A 383 -4.64 -39.54 11.87
C GLU A 383 -6.03 -38.95 11.59
N ARG A 384 -6.20 -37.63 11.65
CA ARG A 384 -7.47 -36.94 11.34
C ARG A 384 -7.89 -37.12 9.88
N ALA A 385 -6.95 -36.99 8.95
CA ALA A 385 -7.22 -37.20 7.53
C ALA A 385 -7.67 -38.65 7.24
N CYS A 386 -6.97 -39.63 7.80
CA CYS A 386 -7.35 -41.04 7.69
C CYS A 386 -8.72 -41.31 8.33
N GLN A 387 -9.00 -40.75 9.53
CA GLN A 387 -10.29 -40.88 10.19
C GLN A 387 -11.44 -40.36 9.31
N LEU A 388 -11.31 -39.13 8.78
CA LEU A 388 -12.34 -38.50 7.94
C LEU A 388 -12.64 -39.34 6.69
N LEU A 389 -11.58 -39.80 6.00
CA LEU A 389 -11.75 -40.60 4.79
C LEU A 389 -12.36 -42.00 5.09
N GLN A 390 -12.00 -42.57 6.26
CA GLN A 390 -12.58 -43.82 6.75
C GLN A 390 -14.07 -43.70 7.14
N GLU A 391 -14.44 -42.58 7.82
CA GLU A 391 -15.83 -42.27 8.15
C GLU A 391 -16.72 -42.14 6.91
N MET A 392 -16.14 -41.69 5.78
CA MET A 392 -16.82 -41.67 4.48
C MET A 392 -16.90 -43.06 3.84
N GLY A 393 -16.29 -44.11 4.42
CA GLY A 393 -16.22 -45.47 3.84
C GLY A 393 -15.37 -45.50 2.57
N ALA A 394 -14.45 -44.55 2.40
CA ALA A 394 -13.71 -44.38 1.15
C ALA A 394 -12.30 -44.98 1.15
N CYS A 395 -11.84 -45.60 2.26
CA CYS A 395 -10.52 -46.21 2.31
C CYS A 395 -10.38 -47.29 3.40
N THR A 396 -9.27 -48.02 3.34
CA THR A 396 -8.69 -48.76 4.47
C THR A 396 -7.37 -48.15 4.90
N VAL A 397 -7.09 -48.15 6.19
CA VAL A 397 -5.91 -47.44 6.78
C VAL A 397 -4.84 -48.48 7.10
N THR A 398 -3.62 -48.26 6.63
CA THR A 398 -2.45 -49.11 6.91
C THR A 398 -1.96 -48.92 8.35
N GLN A 399 -1.18 -49.90 8.86
CA GLN A 399 -0.65 -49.85 10.23
C GLN A 399 0.49 -48.87 10.36
N GLY A 400 0.40 -48.02 11.35
CA GLY A 400 1.46 -47.09 11.76
C GLY A 400 1.67 -45.87 10.87
N ILE A 401 2.47 -44.93 11.37
CA ILE A 401 2.93 -43.73 10.69
C ILE A 401 4.43 -43.87 10.50
N VAL A 402 4.98 -43.46 9.36
CA VAL A 402 6.42 -43.27 9.19
C VAL A 402 6.70 -41.80 9.53
N ASP A 403 7.44 -41.62 10.61
CA ASP A 403 7.69 -40.30 11.22
C ASP A 403 9.20 -40.04 11.34
N CYS A 404 9.68 -39.08 10.54
CA CYS A 404 11.06 -38.62 10.58
C CYS A 404 11.16 -37.32 11.37
N TYR A 405 11.69 -37.37 12.59
CA TYR A 405 11.90 -36.24 13.49
C TYR A 405 13.30 -36.26 14.08
N PRO A 406 14.35 -35.90 13.32
CA PRO A 406 15.74 -36.12 13.69
C PRO A 406 16.18 -35.27 14.89
N GLN A 407 15.60 -34.10 15.09
CA GLN A 407 15.97 -33.19 16.19
C GLN A 407 14.70 -32.71 16.93
N PRO A 408 14.18 -33.48 17.89
CA PRO A 408 13.00 -33.08 18.65
C PRO A 408 13.22 -31.74 19.37
N LYS A 409 12.31 -30.80 19.14
CA LYS A 409 12.34 -29.48 19.78
C LYS A 409 11.94 -29.61 21.24
N THR A 410 12.74 -29.02 22.13
CA THR A 410 12.38 -28.84 23.54
C THR A 410 11.42 -27.67 23.69
N PRO A 411 10.41 -27.78 24.58
CA PRO A 411 9.53 -26.64 24.85
C PRO A 411 10.31 -25.42 25.33
N VAL A 412 9.92 -24.25 24.85
CA VAL A 412 10.48 -22.98 25.33
C VAL A 412 9.98 -22.72 26.74
N THR A 413 10.87 -22.29 27.63
CA THR A 413 10.51 -21.87 28.99
C THR A 413 10.92 -20.43 29.23
N ILE A 414 10.04 -19.64 29.87
CA ILE A 414 10.24 -18.22 30.11
C ILE A 414 10.04 -17.95 31.60
N ASP A 415 11.09 -17.44 32.24
CA ASP A 415 11.00 -16.99 33.62
C ASP A 415 10.49 -15.55 33.68
N PHE A 416 9.53 -15.25 34.55
CA PHE A 416 8.96 -13.94 34.74
C PHE A 416 8.54 -13.65 36.17
N THR A 417 8.32 -12.37 36.48
CA THR A 417 7.72 -11.93 37.75
C THR A 417 6.51 -11.04 37.46
N ALA A 418 5.56 -11.05 38.39
CA ALA A 418 4.40 -10.13 38.28
C ALA A 418 4.84 -8.65 38.22
N ALA A 419 5.90 -8.30 38.94
CA ALA A 419 6.44 -6.93 38.93
C ALA A 419 7.00 -6.52 37.55
N GLN A 420 7.66 -7.44 36.83
CA GLN A 420 8.17 -7.17 35.48
C GLN A 420 7.03 -6.91 34.50
N ILE A 421 6.01 -7.77 34.46
CA ILE A 421 4.85 -7.60 33.60
C ILE A 421 4.12 -6.29 33.93
N ASN A 422 3.82 -6.02 35.21
CA ASN A 422 3.20 -4.78 35.64
C ASN A 422 4.01 -3.53 35.26
N GLY A 423 5.34 -3.59 35.44
CA GLY A 423 6.23 -2.49 35.04
C GLY A 423 6.24 -2.23 33.55
N ARG A 424 6.09 -3.26 32.74
CA ARG A 424 6.00 -3.15 31.28
C ARG A 424 4.66 -2.58 30.84
N LEU A 425 3.56 -3.04 31.44
CA LEU A 425 2.20 -2.66 31.06
C LEU A 425 1.70 -1.36 31.75
N GLY A 426 2.37 -0.92 32.81
CA GLY A 426 1.86 0.19 33.64
C GLY A 426 0.63 -0.19 34.46
N THR A 427 0.53 -1.45 34.91
CA THR A 427 -0.60 -2.00 35.65
C THR A 427 -0.20 -2.45 37.06
N GLU A 428 -1.20 -2.82 37.87
CA GLU A 428 -1.02 -3.40 39.21
C GLU A 428 -1.77 -4.73 39.32
N LEU A 429 -1.69 -5.57 38.30
CA LEU A 429 -2.37 -6.88 38.29
C LEU A 429 -1.72 -7.84 39.29
N PRO A 430 -2.53 -8.59 40.06
CA PRO A 430 -2.00 -9.64 40.92
C PRO A 430 -1.44 -10.78 40.06
N GLY A 431 -0.34 -11.42 40.54
CA GLY A 431 0.29 -12.54 39.83
C GLY A 431 -0.64 -13.70 39.55
N SER A 432 -1.60 -13.98 40.47
CA SER A 432 -2.62 -15.02 40.27
C SER A 432 -3.50 -14.76 39.03
N ARG A 433 -3.79 -13.48 38.72
CA ARG A 433 -4.58 -13.13 37.53
C ARG A 433 -3.79 -13.35 36.25
N MET A 434 -2.49 -13.05 36.27
CA MET A 434 -1.60 -13.31 35.13
C MET A 434 -1.47 -14.82 34.87
N VAL A 435 -1.31 -15.60 35.94
CA VAL A 435 -1.26 -17.07 35.87
C VAL A 435 -2.57 -17.63 35.30
N ASP A 436 -3.75 -17.15 35.76
CA ASP A 436 -5.04 -17.56 35.23
C ASP A 436 -5.16 -17.32 33.73
N ILE A 437 -4.79 -16.12 33.27
CA ILE A 437 -4.82 -15.75 31.85
C ILE A 437 -3.89 -16.68 31.04
N LEU A 438 -2.62 -16.79 31.44
CA LEU A 438 -1.65 -17.60 30.71
C LEU A 438 -2.00 -19.09 30.70
N THR A 439 -2.53 -19.61 31.81
CA THR A 439 -2.98 -21.01 31.88
C THR A 439 -4.15 -21.28 30.93
N LYS A 440 -5.12 -20.36 30.86
CA LYS A 440 -6.23 -20.48 29.90
C LYS A 440 -5.78 -20.44 28.45
N LEU A 441 -4.69 -19.73 28.15
CA LEU A 441 -4.05 -19.70 26.84
C LEU A 441 -3.20 -20.95 26.54
N GLY A 442 -3.12 -21.89 27.48
CA GLY A 442 -2.43 -23.18 27.33
C GLY A 442 -0.96 -23.18 27.78
N PHE A 443 -0.48 -22.10 28.43
CA PHE A 443 0.84 -22.13 29.04
C PHE A 443 0.79 -22.95 30.34
N VAL A 444 1.81 -23.74 30.57
CA VAL A 444 2.00 -24.44 31.87
C VAL A 444 2.84 -23.55 32.77
N ILE A 445 2.23 -23.10 33.87
CA ILE A 445 2.85 -22.14 34.79
C ILE A 445 3.27 -22.84 36.09
N GLU A 446 4.54 -22.71 36.46
CA GLU A 446 5.11 -23.19 37.73
C GLU A 446 5.54 -21.98 38.57
N GLU A 447 5.14 -21.95 39.84
CA GLU A 447 5.63 -20.94 40.78
C GLU A 447 6.99 -21.40 41.32
N THR A 448 8.06 -20.62 41.04
CA THR A 448 9.45 -20.95 41.41
C THR A 448 9.89 -20.20 42.65
N GLY A 449 9.08 -19.31 43.20
CA GLY A 449 9.33 -18.52 44.37
C GLY A 449 8.24 -17.45 44.56
N GLU A 450 8.28 -16.72 45.65
CA GLU A 450 7.26 -15.68 45.91
C GLU A 450 7.23 -14.63 44.77
N GLY A 451 6.12 -14.63 44.02
CA GLY A 451 5.89 -13.74 42.86
C GLY A 451 6.80 -14.00 41.65
N ARG A 452 7.47 -15.19 41.61
CA ARG A 452 8.30 -15.62 40.49
C ARG A 452 7.69 -16.86 39.85
N TYR A 453 7.61 -16.86 38.54
CA TYR A 453 6.96 -17.90 37.75
C TYR A 453 7.82 -18.33 36.59
N ARG A 454 7.65 -19.59 36.19
CA ARG A 454 8.17 -20.16 34.95
C ARG A 454 7.00 -20.57 34.06
N ALA A 455 6.93 -20.04 32.85
CA ALA A 455 5.96 -20.43 31.83
C ALA A 455 6.61 -21.40 30.86
N THR A 456 6.02 -22.59 30.67
CA THR A 456 6.33 -23.46 29.54
C THR A 456 5.38 -23.09 28.40
N VAL A 457 5.94 -22.72 27.25
CA VAL A 457 5.18 -22.25 26.09
C VAL A 457 4.57 -23.44 25.35
N PRO A 458 3.29 -23.41 24.99
CA PRO A 458 2.69 -24.47 24.18
C PRO A 458 3.26 -24.52 22.77
N SER A 459 3.33 -25.72 22.19
CA SER A 459 4.01 -25.98 20.90
C SER A 459 3.46 -25.20 19.70
N TRP A 460 2.21 -24.72 19.76
CA TRP A 460 1.59 -23.93 18.71
C TRP A 460 1.88 -22.41 18.78
N ARG A 461 2.52 -21.93 19.88
CA ARG A 461 2.90 -20.54 20.09
C ARG A 461 4.37 -20.32 19.76
N ASN A 462 4.71 -20.41 18.48
CA ASN A 462 6.09 -20.21 17.98
C ASN A 462 6.59 -18.77 18.14
N ASP A 463 5.68 -17.82 18.39
CA ASP A 463 5.94 -16.39 18.58
C ASP A 463 6.40 -16.04 20.00
N CYS A 464 6.04 -16.85 21.00
CA CYS A 464 6.34 -16.56 22.41
C CYS A 464 7.75 -17.08 22.77
N THR A 465 8.72 -16.18 22.89
CA THR A 465 10.12 -16.52 23.19
C THR A 465 10.70 -15.69 24.33
N TYR A 466 10.11 -14.57 24.67
CA TYR A 466 10.55 -13.63 25.69
C TYR A 466 9.45 -13.28 26.67
N MET A 467 9.82 -12.66 27.81
CA MET A 467 8.88 -12.19 28.82
C MET A 467 7.92 -11.10 28.29
N GLU A 468 8.37 -10.33 27.32
CA GLU A 468 7.56 -9.31 26.63
C GLU A 468 6.37 -9.94 25.90
N ASP A 469 6.56 -11.11 25.29
CA ASP A 469 5.50 -11.84 24.61
C ASP A 469 4.43 -12.30 25.62
N LEU A 470 4.86 -12.76 26.82
CA LEU A 470 3.90 -13.05 27.92
C LEU A 470 3.16 -11.80 28.41
N SER A 471 3.83 -10.63 28.39
CA SER A 471 3.20 -9.36 28.75
C SER A 471 2.11 -8.99 27.75
N GLU A 472 2.33 -9.22 26.45
CA GLU A 472 1.33 -9.04 25.40
C GLU A 472 0.11 -9.93 25.63
N GLU A 473 0.34 -11.22 25.91
CA GLU A 473 -0.73 -12.18 26.18
C GLU A 473 -1.59 -11.76 27.40
N VAL A 474 -0.94 -11.29 28.45
CA VAL A 474 -1.66 -10.75 29.61
C VAL A 474 -2.44 -9.49 29.25
N ALA A 475 -1.83 -8.56 28.54
CA ALA A 475 -2.45 -7.28 28.20
C ALA A 475 -3.68 -7.45 27.29
N ARG A 476 -3.59 -8.26 26.24
CA ARG A 476 -4.66 -8.45 25.26
C ARG A 476 -5.91 -9.13 25.86
N ILE A 477 -5.69 -10.11 26.76
CA ILE A 477 -6.80 -10.80 27.45
C ILE A 477 -7.35 -9.97 28.63
N TYR A 478 -6.49 -9.24 29.32
CA TYR A 478 -6.95 -8.27 30.34
C TYR A 478 -7.79 -7.16 29.70
N GLY A 479 -7.49 -6.78 28.48
CA GLY A 479 -8.11 -5.74 27.67
C GLY A 479 -7.34 -4.42 27.76
N PHE A 480 -6.94 -3.91 26.62
CA PHE A 480 -6.17 -2.65 26.51
C PHE A 480 -6.94 -1.45 27.07
N ASP A 481 -8.28 -1.45 26.98
CA ASP A 481 -9.15 -0.41 27.54
C ASP A 481 -9.09 -0.32 29.07
N ASN A 482 -8.67 -1.40 29.74
CA ASN A 482 -8.47 -1.44 31.19
C ASN A 482 -7.09 -0.90 31.60
N ILE A 483 -6.19 -0.59 30.65
CA ILE A 483 -4.87 -0.04 30.92
C ILE A 483 -4.93 1.48 30.84
N ALA A 484 -4.73 2.16 31.96
CA ALA A 484 -4.79 3.61 32.02
C ALA A 484 -3.69 4.25 31.16
N GLY A 485 -4.09 5.20 30.30
CA GLY A 485 -3.15 6.01 29.55
C GLY A 485 -2.30 6.87 30.48
N THR A 486 -0.98 6.88 30.28
CA THR A 486 -0.03 7.71 31.02
C THR A 486 0.61 8.73 30.11
N THR A 487 0.87 9.92 30.67
CA THR A 487 1.67 10.93 29.95
C THR A 487 3.14 10.61 30.05
N PRO A 488 3.90 10.77 28.94
CA PRO A 488 5.35 10.61 29.01
C PRO A 488 5.98 11.54 30.03
N PHE A 489 6.86 11.02 30.86
CA PHE A 489 7.66 11.80 31.79
C PHE A 489 9.09 11.94 31.26
N GLY A 490 9.58 13.19 31.14
CA GLY A 490 10.92 13.44 30.66
C GLY A 490 11.40 14.86 30.94
N ARG A 491 12.69 15.10 30.74
CA ARG A 491 13.24 16.45 30.79
C ARG A 491 12.62 17.27 29.65
N MET A 492 12.02 18.40 30.01
CA MET A 492 11.61 19.39 29.02
C MET A 492 12.85 19.99 28.39
N MET A 493 13.00 19.78 27.09
CA MET A 493 14.01 20.43 26.28
C MET A 493 13.34 21.45 25.38
N GLN A 494 13.94 22.61 25.23
CA GLN A 494 13.45 23.59 24.26
C GLN A 494 13.68 23.02 22.86
N GLY A 495 12.61 22.80 22.12
CA GLY A 495 12.69 22.41 20.72
C GLY A 495 13.40 23.50 19.91
N ARG A 496 14.36 23.12 19.09
CA ARG A 496 15.09 24.02 18.20
C ARG A 496 15.17 23.44 16.81
N GLN A 497 14.92 24.28 15.84
CA GLN A 497 15.23 23.94 14.45
C GLN A 497 16.75 23.97 14.23
N SER A 498 17.24 23.09 13.38
CA SER A 498 18.62 23.17 12.89
C SER A 498 18.82 24.45 12.06
N ALA A 499 20.06 24.91 11.94
CA ALA A 499 20.37 26.07 11.12
C ALA A 499 19.89 25.92 9.66
N ARG A 500 19.95 24.69 9.13
CA ARG A 500 19.47 24.38 7.79
C ARG A 500 17.93 24.47 7.69
N GLN A 501 17.21 23.92 8.65
CA GLN A 501 15.73 24.04 8.68
C GLN A 501 15.29 25.51 8.79
N THR A 502 15.91 26.28 9.69
CA THR A 502 15.64 27.72 9.82
C THR A 502 15.93 28.48 8.53
N PHE A 503 16.99 28.09 7.81
CA PHE A 503 17.36 28.72 6.55
C PHE A 503 16.33 28.42 5.45
N ILE A 504 15.93 27.16 5.30
CA ILE A 504 14.90 26.76 4.33
C ILE A 504 13.56 27.44 4.64
N GLU A 505 13.18 27.48 5.90
CA GLU A 505 11.95 28.16 6.33
C GLU A 505 11.99 29.66 5.99
N ARG A 506 13.13 30.31 6.18
CA ARG A 506 13.32 31.71 5.80
C ARG A 506 13.20 31.93 4.29
N ILE A 507 13.70 31.00 3.44
CA ILE A 507 13.50 31.04 1.99
C ILE A 507 12.00 30.99 1.69
N LYS A 508 11.30 30.00 2.24
CA LYS A 508 9.87 29.77 2.01
C LYS A 508 9.03 31.00 2.43
N GLN A 509 9.25 31.50 3.62
CA GLN A 509 8.54 32.68 4.12
C GLN A 509 8.82 33.92 3.28
N THR A 510 10.06 34.11 2.80
CA THR A 510 10.41 35.24 1.94
C THR A 510 9.67 35.15 0.59
N LEU A 511 9.70 34.01 -0.07
CA LEU A 511 9.03 33.81 -1.36
C LEU A 511 7.50 33.91 -1.24
N ALA A 512 6.93 33.38 -0.17
CA ALA A 512 5.50 33.52 0.12
C ALA A 512 5.13 35.01 0.34
N ALA A 513 5.96 35.79 1.05
CA ALA A 513 5.76 37.22 1.24
C ALA A 513 5.91 38.04 -0.06
N LEU A 514 6.64 37.52 -1.05
CA LEU A 514 6.74 38.07 -2.40
C LEU A 514 5.58 37.64 -3.33
N GLY A 515 4.58 36.95 -2.78
CA GLY A 515 3.38 36.52 -3.48
C GLY A 515 3.52 35.25 -4.30
N MET A 516 4.52 34.42 -4.00
CA MET A 516 4.65 33.09 -4.59
C MET A 516 3.96 32.03 -3.72
N THR A 517 3.46 30.99 -4.35
CA THR A 517 2.84 29.84 -3.68
C THR A 517 3.82 28.67 -3.68
N GLU A 518 4.05 28.07 -2.51
CA GLU A 518 4.82 26.84 -2.41
C GLU A 518 4.02 25.67 -3.03
N GLU A 519 4.68 24.88 -3.86
CA GLU A 519 4.16 23.61 -4.33
C GLU A 519 4.88 22.45 -3.65
N LEU A 520 4.18 21.33 -3.56
CA LEU A 520 4.74 20.06 -3.10
C LEU A 520 4.61 19.06 -4.25
N SER A 521 5.72 18.72 -4.86
CA SER A 521 5.78 17.83 -6.00
C SER A 521 6.28 16.44 -5.62
N PHE A 522 5.86 15.41 -6.38
CA PHE A 522 6.40 14.06 -6.24
C PHE A 522 7.89 14.01 -6.61
N SER A 523 8.64 13.14 -5.95
CA SER A 523 10.07 12.93 -6.24
C SER A 523 10.30 12.04 -7.48
N PHE A 524 9.30 11.87 -8.33
CA PHE A 524 9.35 11.00 -9.50
C PHE A 524 9.32 11.80 -10.78
N THR A 525 9.93 11.27 -11.84
CA THR A 525 10.04 11.91 -13.14
C THR A 525 10.13 10.85 -14.26
N SER A 526 10.21 11.31 -15.51
CA SER A 526 10.39 10.46 -16.68
C SER A 526 11.46 10.99 -17.64
N THR A 527 11.93 10.14 -18.51
CA THR A 527 12.83 10.53 -19.60
C THR A 527 12.18 11.55 -20.53
N GLU A 528 10.87 11.41 -20.78
CA GLU A 528 10.10 12.34 -21.62
C GLU A 528 10.13 13.78 -21.09
N LEU A 529 10.08 13.98 -19.78
CA LEU A 529 10.16 15.29 -19.16
C LEU A 529 11.55 15.93 -19.35
N PHE A 530 12.60 15.14 -19.31
CA PHE A 530 13.93 15.64 -19.65
C PHE A 530 14.02 16.07 -21.13
N ASP A 531 13.40 15.31 -22.04
CA ASP A 531 13.34 15.65 -23.45
C ASP A 531 12.53 16.93 -23.68
N LYS A 532 11.35 17.07 -23.05
CA LYS A 532 10.53 18.28 -23.09
C LYS A 532 11.27 19.52 -22.60
N LEU A 533 12.07 19.40 -21.55
CA LEU A 533 12.95 20.45 -21.03
C LEU A 533 14.22 20.68 -21.84
N ARG A 534 14.49 19.88 -22.87
CA ARG A 534 15.73 19.94 -23.69
C ARG A 534 17.00 19.65 -22.90
N VAL A 535 16.91 18.84 -21.84
CA VAL A 535 18.10 18.39 -21.10
C VAL A 535 19.05 17.70 -22.08
N PRO A 536 20.33 18.11 -22.19
CA PRO A 536 21.29 17.49 -23.12
C PRO A 536 21.42 15.99 -22.86
N GLN A 537 21.64 15.19 -23.92
CA GLN A 537 21.73 13.74 -23.80
C GLN A 537 22.87 13.29 -22.87
N GLU A 538 23.99 14.01 -22.88
CA GLU A 538 25.18 13.74 -22.07
C GLU A 538 25.10 14.34 -20.65
N SER A 539 23.97 14.95 -20.29
CA SER A 539 23.82 15.60 -18.98
C SER A 539 23.75 14.58 -17.85
N GLU A 540 24.45 14.84 -16.76
CA GLU A 540 24.34 14.07 -15.50
C GLU A 540 22.89 14.03 -14.95
N LEU A 541 22.05 14.99 -15.32
CA LEU A 541 20.62 15.00 -14.93
C LEU A 541 19.86 13.79 -15.49
N ARG A 542 20.34 13.22 -16.63
CA ARG A 542 19.71 12.02 -17.22
C ARG A 542 20.12 10.72 -16.54
N ARG A 543 21.11 10.74 -15.66
CA ARG A 543 21.49 9.59 -14.85
C ARG A 543 20.52 9.44 -13.65
N ALA A 544 19.25 9.33 -13.95
CA ALA A 544 18.21 9.16 -12.93
C ALA A 544 18.10 7.71 -12.46
N ILE A 545 17.71 7.52 -11.21
CA ILE A 545 17.59 6.20 -10.58
C ILE A 545 16.26 5.56 -11.02
N PRO A 546 16.28 4.36 -11.65
CA PRO A 546 15.06 3.66 -12.00
C PRO A 546 14.41 3.05 -10.74
N ILE A 547 13.08 3.15 -10.66
CA ILE A 547 12.26 2.52 -9.60
C ILE A 547 11.93 1.10 -10.06
N MET A 548 12.16 0.11 -9.21
CA MET A 548 11.98 -1.31 -9.55
C MET A 548 10.52 -1.66 -9.87
N ASN A 549 9.58 -1.08 -9.13
CA ASN A 549 8.14 -1.27 -9.27
C ASN A 549 7.43 0.09 -9.19
N PRO A 550 7.51 0.93 -10.25
CA PRO A 550 6.91 2.25 -10.23
C PRO A 550 5.37 2.15 -10.12
N LEU A 551 4.76 3.15 -9.49
CA LEU A 551 3.30 3.24 -9.37
C LEU A 551 2.62 3.43 -10.74
N THR A 552 3.29 4.12 -11.66
CA THR A 552 2.86 4.30 -13.05
C THR A 552 4.07 4.26 -13.98
N ASP A 553 3.85 3.82 -15.21
CA ASP A 553 4.89 3.83 -16.25
C ASP A 553 5.25 5.26 -16.71
N GLU A 554 4.42 6.25 -16.36
CA GLU A 554 4.64 7.66 -16.70
C GLU A 554 5.73 8.33 -15.84
N ALA A 555 6.06 7.78 -14.67
CA ALA A 555 7.04 8.34 -13.74
C ALA A 555 7.95 7.28 -13.11
N PRO A 556 8.75 6.55 -13.94
CA PRO A 556 9.53 5.40 -13.49
C PRO A 556 10.88 5.77 -12.86
N LEU A 557 11.24 7.04 -12.79
CA LEU A 557 12.55 7.51 -12.37
C LEU A 557 12.46 8.43 -11.14
N VAL A 558 13.47 8.39 -10.30
CA VAL A 558 13.64 9.38 -9.22
C VAL A 558 14.24 10.66 -9.81
N ARG A 559 13.70 11.83 -9.46
CA ARG A 559 14.08 13.13 -10.04
C ARG A 559 15.50 13.55 -9.71
N THR A 560 16.18 14.13 -10.69
CA THR A 560 17.50 14.77 -10.57
C THR A 560 17.45 16.29 -10.64
N CYS A 561 16.29 16.87 -11.02
CA CYS A 561 16.04 18.32 -11.01
C CYS A 561 14.58 18.62 -10.64
N LEU A 562 14.30 19.82 -10.16
CA LEU A 562 12.94 20.28 -9.83
C LEU A 562 12.22 20.92 -11.00
N LEU A 563 12.93 21.30 -12.07
CA LEU A 563 12.31 21.97 -13.21
C LEU A 563 11.27 21.08 -13.92
N THR A 564 11.46 19.75 -13.92
CA THR A 564 10.46 18.82 -14.46
C THR A 564 9.15 18.92 -13.68
N SER A 565 9.22 18.91 -12.36
CA SER A 565 8.06 18.91 -11.47
C SER A 565 7.27 20.23 -11.55
N ILE A 566 7.95 21.38 -11.47
CA ILE A 566 7.29 22.70 -11.53
C ILE A 566 6.64 22.94 -12.89
N MET A 567 7.24 22.45 -13.97
CA MET A 567 6.66 22.54 -15.31
C MET A 567 5.42 21.67 -15.47
N GLU A 568 5.41 20.45 -14.95
CA GLU A 568 4.21 19.60 -14.94
C GLU A 568 3.07 20.25 -14.17
N ASN A 569 3.35 20.84 -13.01
CA ASN A 569 2.35 21.55 -12.22
C ASN A 569 1.81 22.78 -12.95
N ALA A 570 2.67 23.53 -13.64
CA ALA A 570 2.22 24.64 -14.47
C ALA A 570 1.29 24.16 -15.60
N VAL A 571 1.64 23.09 -16.32
CA VAL A 571 0.79 22.51 -17.38
C VAL A 571 -0.55 22.03 -16.82
N ARG A 572 -0.53 21.39 -15.66
CA ARG A 572 -1.76 20.94 -14.96
C ARG A 572 -2.67 22.12 -14.61
N ASN A 573 -2.10 23.22 -14.15
CA ASN A 573 -2.85 24.45 -13.87
C ASN A 573 -3.42 25.06 -15.16
N PHE A 574 -2.63 25.16 -16.23
CA PHE A 574 -3.10 25.68 -17.52
C PHE A 574 -4.25 24.84 -18.09
N SER A 575 -4.21 23.52 -17.97
CA SER A 575 -5.32 22.65 -18.39
C SER A 575 -6.62 22.93 -17.63
N ARG A 576 -6.51 23.47 -16.41
CA ARG A 576 -7.63 23.92 -15.56
C ARG A 576 -7.94 25.41 -15.69
N LYS A 577 -7.34 26.09 -16.69
CA LYS A 577 -7.52 27.51 -16.98
C LYS A 577 -6.97 28.49 -15.91
N ASN A 578 -6.12 28.00 -15.02
CA ASN A 578 -5.35 28.84 -14.12
C ASN A 578 -4.12 29.35 -14.87
N MET A 579 -4.20 30.56 -15.42
CA MET A 579 -3.17 31.08 -16.33
C MET A 579 -2.14 31.97 -15.63
N ASP A 580 -2.46 32.55 -14.48
CA ASP A 580 -1.62 33.46 -13.72
C ASP A 580 -1.01 32.70 -12.56
N LEU A 581 0.27 32.29 -12.68
CA LEU A 581 0.93 31.43 -11.70
C LEU A 581 2.19 32.10 -11.14
N ARG A 582 2.43 31.89 -9.85
CA ARG A 582 3.64 32.24 -9.11
C ARG A 582 3.95 31.11 -8.16
N LEU A 583 4.76 30.16 -8.61
CA LEU A 583 5.03 28.92 -7.91
C LEU A 583 6.50 28.85 -7.50
N PHE A 584 6.78 28.17 -6.39
CA PHE A 584 8.15 27.77 -6.02
C PHE A 584 8.14 26.40 -5.33
N ASP A 585 9.23 25.65 -5.46
CA ASP A 585 9.47 24.39 -4.77
C ASP A 585 10.87 24.40 -4.15
N VAL A 586 10.96 23.91 -2.90
CA VAL A 586 12.21 23.69 -2.17
C VAL A 586 12.27 22.24 -1.75
N ALA A 587 12.96 21.42 -2.51
CA ALA A 587 12.91 19.98 -2.31
C ALA A 587 14.22 19.27 -2.68
N PRO A 588 14.44 18.03 -2.19
CA PRO A 588 15.60 17.24 -2.56
C PRO A 588 15.51 16.72 -4.00
N VAL A 589 16.67 16.60 -4.62
CA VAL A 589 16.94 15.87 -5.85
C VAL A 589 18.04 14.84 -5.59
N PHE A 590 18.09 13.76 -6.39
CA PHE A 590 18.86 12.58 -6.07
C PHE A 590 19.84 12.24 -7.19
N TYR A 591 21.13 12.24 -6.91
CA TYR A 591 22.19 11.92 -7.87
C TYR A 591 22.83 10.57 -7.53
N PRO A 592 22.68 9.55 -8.39
CA PRO A 592 23.36 8.28 -8.16
C PRO A 592 24.87 8.44 -8.40
N LYS A 593 25.70 7.88 -7.53
CA LYS A 593 27.14 7.80 -7.77
C LYS A 593 27.45 6.78 -8.87
N GLN A 594 26.69 5.68 -8.88
CA GLN A 594 26.71 4.66 -9.92
C GLN A 594 25.34 4.00 -10.09
N LEU A 595 25.12 3.37 -11.26
CA LEU A 595 23.94 2.56 -11.55
C LEU A 595 24.42 1.17 -12.03
N PRO A 596 23.81 0.06 -11.55
CA PRO A 596 22.80 0.00 -10.48
C PRO A 596 23.35 0.51 -9.14
N LEU A 597 22.45 0.95 -8.24
CA LEU A 597 22.82 1.48 -6.94
C LEU A 597 23.49 0.41 -6.06
N THR A 598 24.64 0.75 -5.47
CA THR A 598 25.33 -0.05 -4.44
C THR A 598 25.43 0.70 -3.10
N GLU A 599 25.14 1.99 -3.12
CA GLU A 599 25.10 2.88 -1.96
C GLU A 599 24.01 3.93 -2.14
N LEU A 600 23.68 4.67 -1.09
CA LEU A 600 22.68 5.73 -1.15
C LEU A 600 23.13 6.85 -2.11
N PRO A 601 22.19 7.43 -2.88
CA PRO A 601 22.48 8.56 -3.76
C PRO A 601 22.85 9.81 -2.97
N GLU A 602 23.52 10.75 -3.63
CA GLU A 602 23.72 12.09 -3.09
C GLU A 602 22.41 12.88 -3.16
N GLU A 603 21.95 13.40 -2.04
CA GLU A 603 20.78 14.28 -1.93
C GLU A 603 21.21 15.74 -1.90
N LYS A 604 20.69 16.56 -2.84
CA LYS A 604 20.88 18.01 -2.85
C LYS A 604 19.54 18.72 -2.79
N THR A 605 19.43 19.73 -1.96
CA THR A 605 18.22 20.54 -1.93
C THR A 605 18.29 21.65 -2.95
N LYS A 606 17.35 21.63 -3.88
CA LYS A 606 17.19 22.67 -4.89
C LYS A 606 16.02 23.58 -4.55
N LEU A 607 16.09 24.78 -5.06
CA LEU A 607 15.04 25.76 -5.05
C LEU A 607 14.77 26.18 -6.50
N VAL A 608 13.53 26.06 -6.93
CA VAL A 608 13.06 26.56 -8.23
C VAL A 608 11.86 27.48 -8.04
N GLY A 609 11.67 28.39 -8.98
CA GLY A 609 10.46 29.21 -9.02
C GLY A 609 10.03 29.49 -10.45
N LEU A 610 8.73 29.72 -10.60
CA LEU A 610 8.04 29.97 -11.85
C LEU A 610 7.07 31.13 -11.71
N ILE A 611 7.11 32.09 -12.64
CA ILE A 611 6.05 33.07 -12.79
C ILE A 611 5.57 33.14 -14.23
N THR A 612 4.29 33.39 -14.41
CA THR A 612 3.67 33.51 -15.72
C THR A 612 2.31 34.22 -15.63
N GLY A 613 1.84 34.75 -16.73
CA GLY A 613 0.53 35.42 -16.82
C GLY A 613 0.61 36.88 -16.40
N ARG A 614 -0.43 37.37 -15.76
CA ARG A 614 -0.57 38.80 -15.40
C ARG A 614 0.25 39.15 -14.17
N ARG A 615 0.78 40.37 -14.12
CA ARG A 615 1.52 40.92 -12.97
C ARG A 615 0.62 41.11 -11.76
N GLN A 616 -0.63 41.44 -11.94
CA GLN A 616 -1.63 41.62 -10.89
C GLN A 616 -3.00 41.08 -11.31
N GLU A 617 -3.84 40.78 -10.33
CA GLU A 617 -5.22 40.37 -10.61
C GLU A 617 -5.99 41.48 -11.32
N VAL A 618 -7.00 41.09 -12.10
CA VAL A 618 -7.85 42.04 -12.83
C VAL A 618 -8.64 42.90 -11.86
N GLY A 619 -8.45 44.19 -11.93
CA GLY A 619 -9.16 45.17 -11.12
C GLY A 619 -9.49 46.41 -11.91
N TRP A 620 -10.47 47.17 -11.44
CA TRP A 620 -10.87 48.44 -12.08
C TRP A 620 -9.75 49.50 -12.06
N ASN A 621 -8.83 49.39 -11.15
CA ASN A 621 -7.71 50.33 -10.92
C ASN A 621 -6.35 49.73 -11.25
N GLN A 622 -6.33 48.53 -11.90
CA GLN A 622 -5.09 47.82 -12.19
C GLN A 622 -4.96 47.53 -13.68
N GLY A 623 -3.77 47.68 -14.24
CA GLY A 623 -3.49 47.39 -15.65
C GLY A 623 -3.47 45.87 -15.91
N ASN A 624 -3.50 45.54 -17.21
CA ASN A 624 -3.43 44.14 -17.68
C ASN A 624 -1.99 43.75 -18.10
N GLU A 625 -0.99 44.25 -17.36
CA GLU A 625 0.42 43.99 -17.68
C GLU A 625 0.78 42.55 -17.39
N GLN A 626 1.57 41.98 -18.32
CA GLN A 626 2.10 40.63 -18.15
C GLN A 626 3.41 40.70 -17.33
N VAL A 627 3.69 39.60 -16.58
CA VAL A 627 4.99 39.45 -15.95
C VAL A 627 6.10 39.39 -16.99
N ASP A 628 7.30 39.84 -16.60
CA ASP A 628 8.45 39.81 -17.46
C ASP A 628 9.71 39.30 -16.73
N PHE A 629 10.85 39.34 -17.44
CA PHE A 629 12.12 38.92 -16.88
C PHE A 629 12.52 39.71 -15.61
N TYR A 630 12.19 41.00 -15.55
CA TYR A 630 12.57 41.85 -14.44
C TYR A 630 11.72 41.58 -13.19
N ASP A 631 10.49 41.11 -13.33
CA ASP A 631 9.67 40.64 -12.21
C ASP A 631 10.35 39.44 -11.53
N MET A 632 10.81 38.46 -12.31
CA MET A 632 11.52 37.30 -11.77
C MET A 632 12.89 37.66 -11.20
N LYS A 633 13.62 38.52 -11.90
CA LYS A 633 14.91 39.03 -11.42
C LYS A 633 14.74 39.75 -10.07
N GLY A 634 13.73 40.60 -9.92
CA GLY A 634 13.40 41.31 -8.68
C GLY A 634 13.09 40.38 -7.52
N ILE A 635 12.35 39.30 -7.74
CA ILE A 635 12.09 38.24 -6.73
C ILE A 635 13.41 37.65 -6.22
N VAL A 636 14.31 37.30 -7.14
CA VAL A 636 15.63 36.71 -6.78
C VAL A 636 16.48 37.72 -6.01
N GLU A 637 16.52 38.98 -6.45
CA GLU A 637 17.28 40.04 -5.79
C GLU A 637 16.75 40.35 -4.38
N GLU A 638 15.44 40.39 -4.18
CA GLU A 638 14.84 40.56 -2.86
C GLU A 638 15.06 39.32 -1.97
N LEU A 639 15.00 38.11 -2.51
CA LEU A 639 15.37 36.90 -1.77
C LEU A 639 16.82 37.00 -1.27
N PHE A 640 17.77 37.42 -2.12
CA PHE A 640 19.15 37.55 -1.76
C PHE A 640 19.34 38.66 -0.69
N ALA A 641 18.66 39.77 -0.84
CA ALA A 641 18.70 40.86 0.17
C ALA A 641 18.21 40.34 1.54
N ARG A 642 17.11 39.60 1.58
CA ARG A 642 16.56 39.01 2.81
C ARG A 642 17.47 37.94 3.42
N LEU A 643 18.17 37.19 2.59
CA LEU A 643 19.15 36.19 3.03
C LEU A 643 20.50 36.82 3.41
N GLY A 644 20.70 38.14 3.13
CA GLY A 644 21.97 38.84 3.37
C GLY A 644 23.07 38.48 2.38
N ILE A 645 22.69 37.98 1.19
CA ILE A 645 23.63 37.72 0.10
C ILE A 645 23.87 39.01 -0.68
N SER A 646 25.07 39.56 -0.60
CA SER A 646 25.46 40.79 -1.27
C SER A 646 26.71 40.58 -2.13
N LYS A 647 27.10 41.63 -2.89
CA LYS A 647 28.30 41.63 -3.75
C LYS A 647 28.35 40.47 -4.72
N TYR A 648 27.29 40.24 -5.47
CA TYR A 648 27.22 39.36 -6.61
C TYR A 648 27.26 40.16 -7.93
N THR A 649 27.55 39.48 -9.03
CA THR A 649 27.42 40.02 -10.38
C THR A 649 26.27 39.31 -11.11
N VAL A 650 25.65 40.03 -12.03
CA VAL A 650 24.64 39.49 -12.93
C VAL A 650 25.18 39.58 -14.35
N GLU A 651 25.28 38.45 -15.03
CA GLU A 651 25.88 38.33 -16.35
C GLU A 651 24.96 37.53 -17.27
N ALA A 652 25.06 37.73 -18.58
CA ALA A 652 24.39 36.84 -19.53
C ALA A 652 24.84 35.40 -19.29
N GLY A 653 23.92 34.48 -19.32
CA GLY A 653 24.14 33.06 -19.03
C GLY A 653 23.49 32.14 -20.06
N GLU A 654 23.82 30.88 -19.94
CA GLU A 654 23.21 29.82 -20.76
C GLU A 654 22.63 28.76 -19.84
N HIS A 655 21.46 28.25 -20.20
CA HIS A 655 20.81 27.13 -19.56
C HIS A 655 19.96 26.35 -20.56
N PHE A 656 19.99 25.04 -20.52
CA PHE A 656 19.33 24.18 -21.51
C PHE A 656 17.81 24.43 -21.64
N ALA A 657 17.14 24.75 -20.53
CA ALA A 657 15.69 25.00 -20.49
C ALA A 657 15.31 26.47 -20.73
N LEU A 658 16.27 27.39 -20.79
CA LEU A 658 16.00 28.83 -20.88
C LEU A 658 16.39 29.43 -22.22
N HIS A 659 15.78 30.56 -22.57
CA HIS A 659 16.00 31.28 -23.82
C HIS A 659 17.43 31.85 -23.84
N PRO A 660 18.25 31.59 -24.88
CA PRO A 660 19.66 31.95 -24.91
C PRO A 660 19.93 33.46 -24.83
N GLY A 661 19.01 34.28 -25.36
CA GLY A 661 19.11 35.75 -25.30
C GLY A 661 18.43 36.41 -24.13
N LYS A 662 17.82 35.63 -23.19
CA LYS A 662 17.05 36.13 -22.04
C LYS A 662 17.31 35.29 -20.78
N THR A 663 18.55 34.89 -20.60
CA THR A 663 19.04 34.14 -19.44
C THR A 663 20.15 34.93 -18.76
N ALA A 664 20.07 35.02 -17.44
CA ALA A 664 21.08 35.62 -16.62
C ALA A 664 21.56 34.67 -15.51
N CYS A 665 22.86 34.69 -15.24
CA CYS A 665 23.49 34.02 -14.13
C CYS A 665 23.90 35.04 -13.04
N PHE A 666 23.46 34.79 -11.82
CA PHE A 666 23.95 35.48 -10.64
C PHE A 666 25.19 34.76 -10.14
N LYS A 667 26.30 35.47 -10.01
CA LYS A 667 27.59 34.88 -9.62
C LYS A 667 28.17 35.52 -8.36
N LYS A 668 28.71 34.71 -7.50
CA LYS A 668 29.56 35.13 -6.36
C LYS A 668 30.98 34.67 -6.64
N GLY A 669 31.81 35.60 -7.12
CA GLY A 669 33.09 35.26 -7.69
C GLY A 669 32.96 34.47 -8.97
N ARG A 670 33.40 33.19 -8.97
CA ARG A 670 33.26 32.29 -10.12
C ARG A 670 32.04 31.31 -10.01
N GLU A 671 31.43 31.23 -8.82
CA GLU A 671 30.36 30.28 -8.55
C GLU A 671 29.00 30.86 -8.93
N VAL A 672 28.21 30.12 -9.72
CA VAL A 672 26.84 30.48 -10.06
C VAL A 672 25.95 30.14 -8.85
N ILE A 673 25.23 31.15 -8.33
CA ILE A 673 24.34 31.02 -7.16
C ILE A 673 22.86 31.02 -7.54
N ALA A 674 22.52 31.54 -8.73
CA ALA A 674 21.19 31.45 -9.32
C ALA A 674 21.28 31.57 -10.84
N VAL A 675 20.34 30.91 -11.53
CA VAL A 675 20.07 31.10 -12.95
C VAL A 675 18.63 31.56 -13.09
N VAL A 676 18.40 32.59 -13.91
CA VAL A 676 17.08 33.21 -14.14
C VAL A 676 16.87 33.42 -15.64
N GLY A 677 15.68 33.15 -16.14
CA GLY A 677 15.39 33.41 -17.57
C GLY A 677 14.00 33.11 -18.01
N GLU A 678 13.70 33.48 -19.26
CA GLU A 678 12.48 33.07 -19.97
C GLU A 678 12.64 31.61 -20.42
N LEU A 679 11.58 30.80 -20.28
CA LEU A 679 11.57 29.44 -20.77
C LEU A 679 11.91 29.41 -22.28
N HIS A 680 12.72 28.45 -22.68
CA HIS A 680 13.08 28.30 -24.09
C HIS A 680 11.84 28.04 -24.96
N PRO A 681 11.69 28.71 -26.14
CA PRO A 681 10.50 28.56 -26.97
C PRO A 681 10.18 27.11 -27.34
N GLU A 682 11.18 26.32 -27.66
CA GLU A 682 11.02 24.90 -27.99
C GLU A 682 10.57 24.09 -26.76
N ALA A 683 11.09 24.39 -25.57
CA ALA A 683 10.60 23.75 -24.35
C ALA A 683 9.15 24.15 -24.08
N ALA A 684 8.76 25.42 -24.28
CA ALA A 684 7.39 25.84 -24.17
C ALA A 684 6.46 25.10 -25.16
N GLU A 685 6.89 24.91 -26.39
CA GLU A 685 6.17 24.12 -27.40
C GLU A 685 6.02 22.65 -26.97
N ASN A 686 7.11 22.01 -26.49
CA ASN A 686 7.11 20.63 -26.03
C ASN A 686 6.13 20.39 -24.86
N PHE A 687 5.93 21.40 -24.00
CA PHE A 687 4.94 21.37 -22.90
C PHE A 687 3.55 21.88 -23.32
N GLY A 688 3.36 22.31 -24.58
CA GLY A 688 2.11 22.88 -25.06
C GLY A 688 1.76 24.25 -24.47
N ILE A 689 2.75 25.01 -23.98
CA ILE A 689 2.59 26.30 -23.33
C ILE A 689 2.64 27.43 -24.36
N LYS A 690 1.61 28.27 -24.39
CA LYS A 690 1.48 29.38 -25.35
C LYS A 690 1.91 30.74 -24.81
N GLN A 691 1.98 30.86 -23.47
CA GLN A 691 2.34 32.13 -22.82
C GLN A 691 3.81 32.09 -22.34
N LYS A 692 4.37 33.28 -22.06
CA LYS A 692 5.72 33.38 -21.53
C LYS A 692 5.78 32.88 -20.10
N VAL A 693 6.81 32.10 -19.81
CA VAL A 693 7.09 31.58 -18.47
C VAL A 693 8.51 32.01 -18.11
N TYR A 694 8.68 32.50 -16.90
CA TYR A 694 9.99 32.89 -16.36
C TYR A 694 10.31 31.96 -15.19
N LEU A 695 11.55 31.50 -15.16
CA LEU A 695 12.04 30.49 -14.20
C LEU A 695 13.29 30.99 -13.49
N PHE A 696 13.49 30.54 -12.25
CA PHE A 696 14.79 30.52 -11.62
C PHE A 696 15.11 29.13 -11.04
N GLU A 697 16.40 28.84 -10.94
CA GLU A 697 16.93 27.66 -10.26
C GLU A 697 18.13 28.03 -9.39
N MET A 698 18.18 27.46 -8.16
CA MET A 698 19.23 27.71 -7.16
C MET A 698 19.55 26.41 -6.40
N ASP A 699 20.76 26.36 -5.86
CA ASP A 699 21.18 25.32 -4.90
C ASP A 699 21.15 25.88 -3.49
N VAL A 700 20.37 25.25 -2.60
CA VAL A 700 20.13 25.76 -1.24
C VAL A 700 21.39 25.74 -0.39
N GLU A 701 22.23 24.73 -0.53
CA GLU A 701 23.50 24.60 0.18
C GLU A 701 24.47 25.73 -0.25
N THR A 702 24.48 26.05 -1.53
CA THR A 702 25.27 27.17 -2.09
C THR A 702 24.77 28.52 -1.56
N LEU A 703 23.44 28.73 -1.51
CA LEU A 703 22.89 29.95 -0.90
C LEU A 703 23.27 30.08 0.57
N MET A 704 23.17 28.97 1.32
CA MET A 704 23.50 28.94 2.75
C MET A 704 24.98 29.32 3.02
N LYS A 705 25.87 28.88 2.11
CA LYS A 705 27.31 29.22 2.17
C LYS A 705 27.56 30.72 2.09
N TYR A 706 26.77 31.46 1.31
CA TYR A 706 26.97 32.90 1.06
C TYR A 706 26.07 33.81 1.89
N THR A 707 25.20 33.28 2.71
CA THR A 707 24.32 34.02 3.62
C THR A 707 25.12 34.72 4.72
N ALA A 708 24.82 35.99 4.97
CA ALA A 708 25.40 36.71 6.06
C ALA A 708 24.98 36.12 7.42
N LYS A 709 25.94 35.85 8.29
CA LYS A 709 25.68 35.32 9.64
C LYS A 709 25.05 36.36 10.57
N ASN A 710 25.35 37.61 10.36
CA ASN A 710 24.89 38.71 11.21
C ASN A 710 24.47 39.90 10.35
N PHE A 711 23.41 40.59 10.75
CA PHE A 711 23.06 41.88 10.20
C PHE A 711 23.86 42.96 10.87
N HIS A 712 24.48 43.86 10.07
CA HIS A 712 25.09 45.07 10.56
C HIS A 712 24.08 46.22 10.51
N PHE A 713 23.77 46.77 11.68
CA PHE A 713 22.97 47.99 11.75
C PHE A 713 23.83 49.16 11.33
N GLU A 714 23.36 49.95 10.35
CA GLU A 714 23.91 51.26 10.05
C GLU A 714 22.93 52.35 10.50
N SER A 715 23.44 53.38 11.15
CA SER A 715 22.61 54.50 11.59
C SER A 715 22.01 55.19 10.38
N LEU A 716 20.75 55.61 10.49
CA LEU A 716 20.08 56.40 9.45
C LEU A 716 20.86 57.71 9.24
N PRO A 717 21.01 58.16 7.97
CA PRO A 717 21.68 59.40 7.66
C PRO A 717 20.97 60.59 8.31
N LYS A 718 21.72 61.48 8.94
CA LYS A 718 21.16 62.70 9.58
C LYS A 718 21.07 63.89 8.64
N TYR A 719 21.78 63.86 7.53
CA TYR A 719 21.89 64.95 6.58
C TYR A 719 21.24 64.61 5.25
N PRO A 720 20.67 65.56 4.52
CA PRO A 720 20.00 65.34 3.23
C PRO A 720 20.99 64.84 2.18
N ALA A 721 20.47 64.00 1.26
CA ALA A 721 21.20 63.56 0.07
C ALA A 721 21.02 64.60 -1.08
N ILE A 722 22.01 64.66 -1.97
CA ILE A 722 21.95 65.36 -3.26
C ILE A 722 21.82 64.35 -4.38
N ALA A 723 20.84 64.53 -5.24
CA ALA A 723 20.63 63.70 -6.43
C ALA A 723 21.12 64.40 -7.71
N ARG A 724 21.62 63.62 -8.67
CA ARG A 724 21.95 64.08 -10.01
C ARG A 724 21.48 63.06 -11.04
N ASP A 725 20.86 63.52 -12.09
CA ASP A 725 20.43 62.66 -13.20
C ASP A 725 21.53 62.62 -14.27
N LEU A 726 21.79 61.45 -14.76
CA LEU A 726 22.76 61.16 -15.83
C LEU A 726 22.06 60.39 -16.94
N ALA A 727 21.72 61.08 -18.03
CA ALA A 727 21.12 60.48 -19.23
C ALA A 727 22.17 60.38 -20.35
N MET A 728 22.32 59.19 -20.93
CA MET A 728 23.35 58.93 -21.94
C MET A 728 22.84 58.02 -23.04
N LEU A 729 23.43 58.13 -24.20
CA LEU A 729 23.34 57.24 -25.32
C LEU A 729 24.53 56.29 -25.32
N VAL A 730 24.26 55.03 -25.37
CA VAL A 730 25.28 53.96 -25.43
C VAL A 730 24.90 52.94 -26.50
N ASP A 731 25.85 52.14 -26.94
CA ASP A 731 25.57 51.00 -27.88
C ASP A 731 24.62 50.02 -27.19
N GLU A 732 23.78 49.37 -28.00
CA GLU A 732 22.67 48.53 -27.52
C GLU A 732 23.16 47.32 -26.72
N ASP A 733 24.37 46.78 -26.99
CA ASP A 733 25.00 45.67 -26.31
C ASP A 733 25.63 46.03 -24.97
N VAL A 734 25.83 47.32 -24.63
CA VAL A 734 26.36 47.75 -23.33
C VAL A 734 25.38 47.43 -22.23
N ALA A 735 25.80 46.60 -21.27
CA ALA A 735 24.95 46.25 -20.13
C ALA A 735 24.86 47.41 -19.12
N ALA A 736 23.65 47.75 -18.64
CA ALA A 736 23.45 48.78 -17.61
C ALA A 736 24.27 48.51 -16.35
N ALA A 737 24.40 47.25 -15.93
CA ALA A 737 25.20 46.81 -14.78
C ALA A 737 26.71 47.16 -14.92
N ASP A 738 27.23 47.19 -16.14
CA ASP A 738 28.63 47.59 -16.38
C ASP A 738 28.82 49.08 -16.18
N ILE A 739 27.84 49.86 -16.61
CA ILE A 739 27.82 51.32 -16.36
C ILE A 739 27.67 51.60 -14.88
N GLU A 740 26.73 50.94 -14.20
CA GLU A 740 26.54 51.08 -12.73
C GLU A 740 27.82 50.75 -11.97
N ARG A 741 28.56 49.74 -12.41
CA ARG A 741 29.85 49.36 -11.83
C ARG A 741 30.91 50.47 -11.97
N VAL A 742 30.96 51.09 -13.14
CA VAL A 742 31.84 52.23 -13.40
C VAL A 742 31.44 53.47 -12.55
N ILE A 743 30.13 53.76 -12.52
CA ILE A 743 29.56 54.82 -11.68
C ILE A 743 29.95 54.59 -10.22
N ALA A 744 29.74 53.40 -9.68
CA ALA A 744 30.07 53.09 -8.29
C ALA A 744 31.56 53.18 -8.00
N LYS A 745 32.42 52.79 -8.94
CA LYS A 745 33.87 52.87 -8.82
C LYS A 745 34.39 54.32 -8.78
N HIS A 746 33.77 55.20 -9.54
CA HIS A 746 34.21 56.58 -9.71
C HIS A 746 33.38 57.59 -8.92
N GLY A 747 32.30 57.16 -8.22
CA GLY A 747 31.40 57.99 -7.41
C GLY A 747 32.03 58.62 -6.18
N GLY A 748 33.19 58.16 -5.74
CA GLY A 748 33.96 58.75 -4.63
C GLY A 748 33.33 58.46 -3.25
N LYS A 749 33.85 59.15 -2.24
CA LYS A 749 33.51 58.90 -0.81
C LYS A 749 32.04 59.11 -0.44
N HIS A 750 31.38 60.01 -1.13
CA HIS A 750 30.00 60.44 -0.80
C HIS A 750 28.93 59.80 -1.72
N PHE A 751 29.32 59.00 -2.66
CA PHE A 751 28.40 58.23 -3.47
C PHE A 751 27.69 57.15 -2.64
N THR A 752 26.35 57.14 -2.65
CA THR A 752 25.53 56.21 -1.86
C THR A 752 24.69 55.27 -2.69
N GLY A 753 24.40 55.60 -3.95
CA GLY A 753 23.59 54.76 -4.78
C GLY A 753 23.39 55.27 -6.20
N VAL A 754 23.03 54.33 -7.10
CA VAL A 754 22.61 54.61 -8.46
C VAL A 754 21.31 53.86 -8.72
N THR A 755 20.39 54.48 -9.44
CA THR A 755 19.12 53.87 -9.86
C THR A 755 18.91 54.15 -11.34
N LEU A 756 18.79 53.09 -12.17
CA LEU A 756 18.35 53.24 -13.53
C LEU A 756 16.84 53.47 -13.51
N PHE A 757 16.40 54.64 -13.99
CA PHE A 757 14.95 54.98 -13.96
C PHE A 757 14.32 55.06 -15.33
N ASP A 758 15.09 55.13 -16.44
CA ASP A 758 14.56 55.14 -17.79
C ASP A 758 15.46 54.39 -18.79
N VAL A 759 14.87 53.61 -19.67
CA VAL A 759 15.51 52.93 -20.80
C VAL A 759 14.69 53.19 -22.05
N TYR A 760 15.26 53.92 -23.02
CA TYR A 760 14.56 54.26 -24.23
C TYR A 760 15.31 53.78 -25.49
N THR A 761 14.57 53.04 -26.35
CA THR A 761 15.07 52.49 -27.61
C THR A 761 14.22 52.94 -28.82
N GLY A 762 13.57 54.10 -28.70
CA GLY A 762 12.61 54.59 -29.72
C GLY A 762 13.24 55.38 -30.85
N LYS A 763 12.37 55.97 -31.71
CA LYS A 763 12.70 56.67 -32.96
C LYS A 763 13.67 57.86 -32.80
N GLN A 764 13.88 58.33 -31.58
CA GLN A 764 14.79 59.47 -31.29
C GLN A 764 16.20 59.04 -30.97
N VAL A 765 16.48 57.76 -30.99
CA VAL A 765 17.82 57.18 -30.75
C VAL A 765 18.31 56.52 -32.02
N ALA A 766 19.59 56.74 -32.36
CA ALA A 766 20.19 56.13 -33.55
C ALA A 766 20.11 54.57 -33.52
N ALA A 767 19.97 53.97 -34.69
CA ALA A 767 19.95 52.52 -34.82
C ALA A 767 21.23 51.90 -34.20
N GLY A 768 21.03 50.87 -33.36
CA GLY A 768 22.13 50.20 -32.61
C GLY A 768 22.53 50.90 -31.33
N LYS A 769 21.83 51.98 -30.95
CA LYS A 769 22.02 52.64 -29.62
C LYS A 769 20.76 52.61 -28.79
N LYS A 770 20.98 52.77 -27.45
CA LYS A 770 19.90 52.97 -26.45
C LYS A 770 20.23 54.13 -25.54
N SER A 771 19.17 54.76 -25.04
CA SER A 771 19.30 55.80 -24.02
C SER A 771 19.08 55.18 -22.63
N LEU A 772 19.98 55.41 -21.72
CA LEU A 772 19.89 55.03 -20.31
C LEU A 772 19.90 56.27 -19.45
N ALA A 773 18.98 56.35 -18.48
CA ALA A 773 18.96 57.45 -17.51
C ALA A 773 19.09 56.94 -16.09
N PHE A 774 20.08 57.40 -15.40
CA PHE A 774 20.46 57.02 -14.03
C PHE A 774 20.28 58.17 -13.09
N ASN A 775 19.70 57.94 -11.91
CA ASN A 775 19.72 58.85 -10.77
C ASN A 775 20.87 58.46 -9.85
N LEU A 776 21.79 59.37 -9.63
CA LEU A 776 22.97 59.23 -8.79
C LEU A 776 22.73 59.94 -7.47
N THR A 777 22.89 59.28 -6.34
CA THR A 777 22.67 59.78 -5.01
C THR A 777 24.00 59.96 -4.27
N PHE A 778 24.23 61.17 -3.71
CA PHE A 778 25.42 61.51 -2.94
C PHE A 778 25.00 61.99 -1.54
N GLN A 779 25.65 61.50 -0.49
CA GLN A 779 25.32 61.85 0.88
C GLN A 779 26.54 61.74 1.81
N SER A 780 26.65 62.66 2.74
CA SER A 780 27.67 62.56 3.80
C SER A 780 27.02 62.10 5.13
N LYS A 781 27.71 61.25 5.86
CA LYS A 781 27.28 60.84 7.23
C LYS A 781 27.52 61.91 8.28
N ASP A 782 28.44 62.84 8.02
CA ASP A 782 28.98 63.75 9.03
C ASP A 782 28.45 65.20 8.93
N ARG A 783 28.01 65.61 7.71
CA ARG A 783 27.56 66.98 7.44
C ARG A 783 26.68 67.10 6.20
N THR A 784 26.02 68.22 6.02
CA THR A 784 25.36 68.56 4.74
C THR A 784 26.42 68.65 3.63
N LEU A 785 26.19 67.92 2.50
CA LEU A 785 27.07 67.97 1.34
C LEU A 785 26.84 69.30 0.61
N LYS A 786 27.88 69.86 0.00
CA LYS A 786 27.76 71.04 -0.88
C LYS A 786 27.52 70.53 -2.32
N ASP A 787 26.79 71.33 -3.12
CA ASP A 787 26.55 71.09 -4.51
C ASP A 787 27.84 70.88 -5.33
N GLU A 788 28.86 71.69 -5.06
CA GLU A 788 30.14 71.61 -5.76
C GLU A 788 30.85 70.26 -5.56
N GLU A 789 30.66 69.65 -4.39
CA GLU A 789 31.27 68.31 -4.09
C GLU A 789 30.56 67.22 -4.83
N ALA A 790 29.21 67.25 -4.96
CA ALA A 790 28.42 66.36 -5.73
C ALA A 790 28.71 66.52 -7.22
N ASP A 791 28.80 67.75 -7.70
CA ASP A 791 29.13 68.05 -9.10
C ASP A 791 30.51 67.57 -9.52
N ALA A 792 31.52 67.71 -8.66
CA ALA A 792 32.87 67.27 -8.87
C ALA A 792 32.87 65.70 -9.01
N ALA A 793 32.16 64.98 -8.15
CA ALA A 793 32.01 63.54 -8.26
C ALA A 793 31.23 63.11 -9.52
N PHE A 794 30.17 63.83 -9.86
CA PHE A 794 29.40 63.58 -11.05
C PHE A 794 30.26 63.78 -12.34
N GLN A 795 31.11 64.80 -12.41
CA GLN A 795 32.01 64.98 -13.54
C GLN A 795 33.04 63.87 -13.68
N GLN A 796 33.53 63.31 -12.56
CA GLN A 796 34.43 62.18 -12.59
C GLN A 796 33.74 60.92 -13.11
N ILE A 797 32.49 60.67 -12.69
CA ILE A 797 31.66 59.60 -13.19
C ILE A 797 31.44 59.74 -14.71
N LEU A 798 31.00 60.90 -15.12
CA LEU A 798 30.71 61.24 -16.52
C LEU A 798 31.92 60.98 -17.39
N ALA A 799 33.08 61.51 -17.05
CA ALA A 799 34.32 61.30 -17.82
C ALA A 799 34.74 59.81 -17.90
N ALA A 800 34.52 59.06 -16.81
CA ALA A 800 34.83 57.63 -16.79
C ALA A 800 33.90 56.80 -17.70
N VAL A 801 32.61 57.13 -17.67
CA VAL A 801 31.60 56.42 -18.48
C VAL A 801 31.77 56.77 -19.97
N GLU A 802 31.98 58.07 -20.30
CA GLU A 802 32.30 58.45 -21.69
C GLU A 802 33.56 57.75 -22.22
N GLN A 803 34.62 57.72 -21.42
CA GLN A 803 35.85 57.09 -21.84
C GLN A 803 35.70 55.54 -22.04
N GLN A 804 34.95 54.90 -21.18
CA GLN A 804 34.89 53.43 -21.20
C GLN A 804 33.84 52.86 -22.17
N PHE A 805 32.75 53.58 -22.34
CA PHE A 805 31.59 53.07 -23.16
C PHE A 805 31.29 53.93 -24.35
N HIS A 806 32.14 54.93 -24.65
CA HIS A 806 31.89 55.92 -25.70
C HIS A 806 30.48 56.55 -25.62
N ALA A 807 29.99 56.72 -24.35
CA ALA A 807 28.70 57.24 -24.07
C ALA A 807 28.60 58.70 -24.50
N GLU A 808 27.46 59.04 -25.12
CA GLU A 808 27.14 60.46 -25.50
C GLU A 808 26.09 60.99 -24.50
N LEU A 809 26.40 62.15 -23.89
CA LEU A 809 25.44 62.78 -22.98
C LEU A 809 24.19 63.16 -23.79
N ARG A 810 23.02 62.82 -23.30
CA ARG A 810 21.77 63.24 -23.86
C ARG A 810 21.35 64.54 -23.20
N ALA A 811 21.29 65.65 -23.98
CA ALA A 811 20.88 66.98 -23.51
C ALA A 811 19.41 67.03 -23.08
#